data_e6e08a73446f924b88e49e27e297c1ff
#
_entry.id   e6e08a73446f924b88e49e27e297c1ff
#
_cell.length_a   1.000
_cell.length_b   1.000
_cell.length_c   1.000
_cell.angle_alpha   90.00
_cell.angle_beta   90.00
_cell.angle_gamma   90.00
#
_symmetry.space_group_name_H-M   'P 1'
#
loop_
_entity.id
_entity.type
_entity.pdbx_description
1 polymer ?
#
loop_
_entity_poly.entity_id
_entity_poly.type
_entity_poly.pdbx_seq_one_letter_code
_entity_poly.pdbx_strand_id
1 'polypeptide(L)'
;MLEDIENKDTALESATINESIQSFREPHRPHDKLSINDWEDLRNRLQSSFTFQQLSDYIQEAKQEALGQKDGEPRSEHTPTAVWRPGTSIFLETGPVSQGSFADRVAVTQALKGKQLLAERILRDCWQLGVAGEVGQIDIRLPAYSLSLLLNSEHFSFEELASLHDAKIDVTRSLGLIRVTGSQHTCESIREIIYDATNRIRQEDVDLPTPNSATSKSGRIFTPDFLAWVSKTYGVAFEQELSQGVIKMFYLAENREDAGNARRTLNLAIYNITSPAIPFGTYLSATQSASVYNANPERNVPWFDRQKAWFRWAMSSAQSSETRVLDTPFFDKHQSLLSDELLKLLRKSSPSISERNGISETVVAAVGQCLFLRKPSFETQTLSASQLGKLSLPRTFITDVPRVTSFLRTLEPRLPDDDQQFYLFRLIPTAAHANIFPRLELEVTLTGSHRSSGSDAQIGIHSVKAELAESSVDYLLPENGLDLRFTRKLYRDLQHGHPENESAENITVESLRECLQGIFSRYTNSEGEAPLPAFSHVPLPNHLLKGTVNSEPDNSGNHSTAEYMFMPVKDLRGTRIHRYDFKGQQLNYAFYESGPFNPYRTTEIFLDMGLTVGDTSASSPAEGAMSPDPLHRGFNSFYGAACSLAFELDRAWRMDSV
;
A
#
# COMPACT_ATOMS: atom_id res chain seq x y z
N MET A 1 -59.80 -22.38 -56.14
CA MET A 1 -61.14 -21.86 -55.72
C MET A 1 -61.70 -22.60 -54.49
N LEU A 2 -61.74 -23.99 -54.47
CA LEU A 2 -62.15 -24.71 -53.25
C LEU A 2 -61.13 -24.54 -52.11
N GLU A 3 -59.84 -24.65 -52.38
CA GLU A 3 -58.76 -24.40 -51.42
C GLU A 3 -58.77 -22.97 -50.90
N ASP A 4 -59.14 -21.96 -51.70
CA ASP A 4 -59.24 -20.57 -51.26
C ASP A 4 -60.46 -20.34 -50.35
N ILE A 5 -61.54 -21.15 -50.51
CA ILE A 5 -62.72 -21.09 -49.65
C ILE A 5 -62.44 -21.77 -48.32
N GLU A 6 -61.85 -22.96 -48.33
CA GLU A 6 -61.42 -23.66 -47.11
C GLU A 6 -60.40 -22.83 -46.30
N ASN A 7 -59.44 -22.19 -46.99
CA ASN A 7 -58.49 -21.27 -46.29
C ASN A 7 -59.17 -20.03 -45.71
N LYS A 8 -60.25 -19.52 -46.35
CA LYS A 8 -61.02 -18.41 -45.79
C LYS A 8 -61.89 -18.81 -44.60
N ASP A 9 -62.50 -19.97 -44.64
CA ASP A 9 -63.29 -20.46 -43.52
C ASP A 9 -62.43 -20.82 -42.31
N THR A 10 -61.28 -21.44 -42.53
CA THR A 10 -60.31 -21.70 -41.47
C THR A 10 -59.71 -20.42 -40.88
N ALA A 11 -59.49 -19.37 -41.68
CA ALA A 11 -59.02 -18.07 -41.21
C ALA A 11 -60.11 -17.33 -40.41
N LEU A 12 -61.39 -17.44 -40.80
CA LEU A 12 -62.51 -16.85 -40.04
C LEU A 12 -62.72 -17.57 -38.70
N GLU A 13 -62.61 -18.89 -38.65
CA GLU A 13 -62.64 -19.65 -37.39
C GLU A 13 -61.48 -19.31 -36.48
N SER A 14 -60.28 -19.13 -37.01
CA SER A 14 -59.11 -18.70 -36.24
C SER A 14 -59.29 -17.31 -35.62
N ALA A 15 -59.83 -16.37 -36.38
CA ALA A 15 -60.09 -14.99 -35.88
C ALA A 15 -61.11 -15.00 -34.73
N THR A 16 -62.22 -15.77 -34.85
CA THR A 16 -63.23 -15.85 -33.78
C THR A 16 -62.69 -16.56 -32.52
N ILE A 17 -61.78 -17.52 -32.67
CA ILE A 17 -61.12 -18.17 -31.53
C ILE A 17 -60.19 -17.17 -30.83
N ASN A 18 -59.41 -16.43 -31.59
CA ASN A 18 -58.52 -15.42 -31.05
C ASN A 18 -59.27 -14.30 -30.32
N GLU A 19 -60.40 -13.85 -30.85
CA GLU A 19 -61.30 -12.93 -30.13
C GLU A 19 -61.84 -13.53 -28.85
N SER A 20 -62.19 -14.83 -28.86
CA SER A 20 -62.63 -15.52 -27.65
C SER A 20 -61.50 -15.62 -26.59
N ILE A 21 -60.26 -15.90 -27.00
CA ILE A 21 -59.10 -15.89 -26.10
C ILE A 21 -58.88 -14.47 -25.59
N GLN A 22 -58.98 -13.47 -26.44
CA GLN A 22 -58.78 -12.07 -26.08
C GLN A 22 -59.87 -11.55 -25.12
N SER A 23 -61.08 -12.06 -25.14
CA SER A 23 -62.15 -11.71 -24.19
C SER A 23 -61.78 -12.06 -22.73
N PHE A 24 -60.96 -13.09 -22.50
CA PHE A 24 -60.45 -13.40 -21.17
C PHE A 24 -59.39 -12.37 -20.70
N ARG A 25 -58.76 -11.66 -21.64
CA ARG A 25 -57.79 -10.58 -21.35
C ARG A 25 -58.46 -9.26 -20.97
N GLU A 26 -59.65 -8.96 -21.52
CA GLU A 26 -60.32 -7.64 -21.37
C GLU A 26 -60.40 -7.10 -19.93
N PRO A 27 -60.62 -7.95 -18.89
CA PRO A 27 -60.62 -7.47 -17.50
C PRO A 27 -59.23 -7.10 -16.99
N HIS A 28 -58.16 -7.44 -17.69
CA HIS A 28 -56.77 -7.34 -17.19
C HIS A 28 -55.95 -6.43 -18.11
N ARG A 29 -55.13 -5.54 -17.45
CA ARG A 29 -54.20 -4.69 -18.18
C ARG A 29 -52.81 -5.31 -18.21
N PRO A 30 -51.98 -5.00 -19.23
CA PRO A 30 -50.56 -5.39 -19.19
C PRO A 30 -49.91 -4.96 -17.89
N HIS A 31 -49.11 -5.85 -17.30
CA HIS A 31 -48.40 -5.70 -16.02
C HIS A 31 -49.27 -5.75 -14.75
N ASP A 32 -50.56 -6.09 -14.86
CA ASP A 32 -51.39 -6.36 -13.67
C ASP A 32 -50.84 -7.59 -12.91
N LYS A 33 -50.90 -7.51 -11.59
CA LYS A 33 -50.50 -8.61 -10.69
C LYS A 33 -51.74 -9.26 -10.10
N LEU A 34 -51.99 -10.49 -10.50
CA LEU A 34 -53.12 -11.29 -10.04
C LEU A 34 -52.78 -12.04 -8.75
N SER A 35 -53.82 -12.31 -7.92
CA SER A 35 -53.64 -13.26 -6.81
C SER A 35 -53.36 -14.65 -7.36
N ILE A 36 -52.75 -15.53 -6.55
CA ILE A 36 -52.50 -16.94 -6.94
C ILE A 36 -53.77 -17.63 -7.38
N ASN A 37 -54.90 -17.42 -6.68
CA ASN A 37 -56.16 -18.04 -6.99
C ASN A 37 -56.73 -17.55 -8.33
N ASP A 38 -56.75 -16.24 -8.57
CA ASP A 38 -57.19 -15.66 -9.84
C ASP A 38 -56.35 -16.13 -11.01
N TRP A 39 -55.01 -16.26 -10.79
CA TRP A 39 -54.10 -16.79 -11.81
C TRP A 39 -54.40 -18.24 -12.19
N GLU A 40 -54.59 -19.09 -11.17
CA GLU A 40 -54.93 -20.49 -11.37
C GLU A 40 -56.30 -20.64 -12.03
N ASP A 41 -57.29 -19.87 -11.63
CA ASP A 41 -58.58 -19.86 -12.29
C ASP A 41 -58.50 -19.44 -13.74
N LEU A 42 -57.80 -18.38 -14.06
CA LEU A 42 -57.60 -17.90 -15.43
C LEU A 42 -56.87 -18.94 -16.29
N ARG A 43 -55.81 -19.53 -15.75
CA ARG A 43 -55.05 -20.60 -16.39
C ARG A 43 -55.92 -21.81 -16.66
N ASN A 44 -56.73 -22.27 -15.70
CA ASN A 44 -57.63 -23.41 -15.81
C ASN A 44 -58.73 -23.15 -16.84
N ARG A 45 -59.29 -21.94 -16.89
CA ARG A 45 -60.30 -21.54 -17.90
C ARG A 45 -59.67 -21.62 -19.31
N LEU A 46 -58.50 -21.09 -19.54
CA LEU A 46 -57.82 -21.19 -20.84
C LEU A 46 -57.57 -22.66 -21.25
N GLN A 47 -57.17 -23.52 -20.32
CA GLN A 47 -56.90 -24.92 -20.58
C GLN A 47 -58.17 -25.72 -20.89
N SER A 48 -59.27 -25.42 -20.24
CA SER A 48 -60.55 -26.12 -20.43
C SER A 48 -61.30 -25.66 -21.67
N SER A 49 -61.20 -24.37 -22.01
CA SER A 49 -61.98 -23.79 -23.10
C SER A 49 -61.37 -24.00 -24.49
N PHE A 50 -60.03 -24.18 -24.59
CA PHE A 50 -59.33 -24.24 -25.88
C PHE A 50 -58.48 -25.52 -26.06
N THR A 51 -58.30 -25.93 -27.31
CA THR A 51 -57.44 -27.05 -27.66
C THR A 51 -55.96 -26.67 -27.62
N PHE A 52 -55.07 -27.63 -27.62
CA PHE A 52 -53.63 -27.40 -27.66
C PHE A 52 -53.21 -26.58 -28.90
N GLN A 53 -53.81 -26.92 -30.07
CA GLN A 53 -53.50 -26.27 -31.33
C GLN A 53 -53.92 -24.79 -31.29
N GLN A 54 -55.15 -24.50 -30.85
CA GLN A 54 -55.68 -23.13 -30.74
C GLN A 54 -54.83 -22.22 -29.86
N LEU A 55 -54.37 -22.72 -28.71
CA LEU A 55 -53.47 -21.97 -27.85
C LEU A 55 -52.08 -21.74 -28.48
N SER A 56 -51.59 -22.72 -29.23
CA SER A 56 -50.32 -22.63 -29.95
C SER A 56 -50.39 -21.59 -31.07
N ASP A 57 -51.45 -21.61 -31.86
CA ASP A 57 -51.66 -20.68 -32.98
C ASP A 57 -51.77 -19.24 -32.49
N TYR A 58 -52.52 -19.00 -31.39
CA TYR A 58 -52.60 -17.69 -30.75
C TYR A 58 -51.24 -17.17 -30.32
N ILE A 59 -50.37 -18.00 -29.73
CA ILE A 59 -49.02 -17.62 -29.34
C ILE A 59 -48.16 -17.23 -30.55
N GLN A 60 -48.29 -17.98 -31.67
CA GLN A 60 -47.54 -17.67 -32.89
C GLN A 60 -47.95 -16.33 -33.50
N GLU A 61 -49.25 -16.04 -33.55
CA GLU A 61 -49.79 -14.80 -34.06
C GLU A 61 -49.38 -13.60 -33.19
N ALA A 62 -49.52 -13.72 -31.89
CA ALA A 62 -49.07 -12.68 -30.94
C ALA A 62 -47.54 -12.39 -31.04
N LYS A 63 -46.74 -13.41 -31.34
CA LYS A 63 -45.30 -13.24 -31.61
C LYS A 63 -45.02 -12.50 -32.91
N GLN A 64 -45.79 -12.77 -33.97
CA GLN A 64 -45.63 -12.09 -35.25
C GLN A 64 -46.02 -10.60 -35.14
N GLU A 65 -47.08 -10.29 -34.43
CA GLU A 65 -47.49 -8.90 -34.15
C GLU A 65 -46.41 -8.15 -33.36
N ALA A 66 -45.79 -8.79 -32.35
CA ALA A 66 -44.73 -8.19 -31.55
C ALA A 66 -43.43 -7.96 -32.36
N LEU A 67 -43.15 -8.77 -33.37
CA LEU A 67 -41.98 -8.59 -34.25
C LEU A 67 -42.22 -7.44 -35.26
N GLY A 68 -43.47 -7.26 -35.76
CA GLY A 68 -43.81 -6.18 -36.69
C GLY A 68 -43.77 -4.77 -36.05
N GLN A 69 -43.83 -4.67 -34.73
CA GLN A 69 -43.79 -3.38 -34.01
C GLN A 69 -42.36 -2.90 -33.60
N LYS A 70 -41.32 -3.71 -33.84
CA LYS A 70 -39.94 -3.42 -33.33
C LYS A 70 -39.02 -2.66 -34.29
N ASP A 71 -39.49 -2.18 -35.42
CA ASP A 71 -38.63 -1.53 -36.43
C ASP A 71 -38.36 -0.03 -36.19
N GLY A 72 -38.53 0.51 -35.01
CA GLY A 72 -38.50 1.97 -34.83
C GLY A 72 -37.63 2.56 -33.73
N GLU A 73 -37.03 1.83 -32.79
CA GLU A 73 -36.25 2.45 -31.74
C GLU A 73 -34.76 2.11 -31.83
N PRO A 74 -33.86 3.13 -31.88
CA PRO A 74 -32.42 2.93 -31.77
C PRO A 74 -32.10 2.40 -30.36
N ARG A 75 -31.51 1.20 -30.28
CA ARG A 75 -30.98 0.63 -29.04
C ARG A 75 -29.94 1.58 -28.47
N SER A 76 -30.26 2.28 -27.41
CA SER A 76 -29.26 2.96 -26.61
C SER A 76 -28.34 1.90 -26.00
N GLU A 77 -27.03 2.09 -26.15
CA GLU A 77 -25.96 1.27 -25.57
C GLU A 77 -25.89 1.43 -24.04
N HIS A 78 -27.02 1.40 -23.35
CA HIS A 78 -26.99 1.37 -21.89
C HIS A 78 -26.73 -0.05 -21.42
N THR A 79 -25.78 -0.19 -20.48
CA THR A 79 -25.51 -1.41 -19.71
C THR A 79 -26.80 -2.15 -19.41
N PRO A 80 -26.88 -3.47 -19.68
CA PRO A 80 -28.10 -4.23 -19.50
C PRO A 80 -28.52 -4.14 -18.03
N THR A 81 -29.53 -3.33 -17.77
CA THR A 81 -30.11 -3.20 -16.43
C THR A 81 -30.59 -4.58 -16.00
N ALA A 82 -30.12 -5.03 -14.85
CA ALA A 82 -30.54 -6.31 -14.28
C ALA A 82 -32.07 -6.32 -14.12
N VAL A 83 -32.73 -7.22 -14.81
CA VAL A 83 -34.20 -7.33 -14.82
C VAL A 83 -34.61 -8.50 -13.96
N TRP A 84 -35.60 -8.27 -13.10
CA TRP A 84 -36.19 -9.36 -12.33
C TRP A 84 -36.96 -10.32 -13.24
N ARG A 85 -36.83 -11.64 -12.98
CA ARG A 85 -37.49 -12.71 -13.74
C ARG A 85 -38.17 -13.67 -12.80
N PRO A 86 -39.41 -14.04 -13.10
CA PRO A 86 -40.16 -14.98 -12.26
C PRO A 86 -39.57 -16.39 -12.33
N GLY A 87 -39.77 -17.16 -11.27
CA GLY A 87 -39.25 -18.51 -11.12
C GLY A 87 -37.76 -18.58 -10.79
N THR A 88 -37.34 -19.76 -10.33
CA THR A 88 -35.96 -20.02 -9.91
C THR A 88 -35.24 -20.89 -10.95
N SER A 89 -34.05 -20.49 -11.36
CA SER A 89 -33.18 -21.25 -12.26
C SER A 89 -31.82 -21.46 -11.60
N ILE A 90 -31.29 -22.67 -11.74
CA ILE A 90 -29.90 -22.97 -11.29
C ILE A 90 -28.91 -22.49 -12.35
N PHE A 91 -29.32 -22.41 -13.61
CA PHE A 91 -28.45 -22.06 -14.71
C PHE A 91 -28.27 -20.54 -14.84
N LEU A 92 -27.05 -20.12 -15.15
CA LEU A 92 -26.75 -18.76 -15.56
C LEU A 92 -27.18 -18.54 -17.01
N GLU A 93 -28.04 -17.57 -17.22
CA GLU A 93 -28.40 -17.19 -18.58
C GLU A 93 -27.31 -16.29 -19.16
N THR A 94 -26.51 -16.83 -20.05
CA THR A 94 -25.39 -16.13 -20.70
C THR A 94 -25.77 -15.41 -21.99
N GLY A 95 -27.05 -15.52 -22.42
CA GLY A 95 -27.54 -14.92 -23.67
C GLY A 95 -28.05 -13.49 -23.54
N PRO A 96 -28.18 -12.75 -24.64
CA PRO A 96 -28.81 -11.45 -24.65
C PRO A 96 -30.22 -11.52 -24.07
N VAL A 97 -30.59 -10.54 -23.27
CA VAL A 97 -31.79 -10.42 -22.41
C VAL A 97 -33.12 -10.70 -23.12
N SER A 98 -33.13 -10.85 -24.44
CA SER A 98 -34.36 -10.88 -25.29
C SER A 98 -34.91 -12.28 -25.62
N GLN A 99 -34.29 -13.37 -25.19
CA GLN A 99 -34.67 -14.70 -25.79
C GLN A 99 -35.27 -15.74 -24.85
N GLY A 100 -35.38 -15.49 -23.56
CA GLY A 100 -36.00 -16.48 -22.64
C GLY A 100 -37.44 -16.14 -22.31
N SER A 101 -38.40 -17.00 -22.66
CA SER A 101 -39.80 -16.90 -22.23
C SER A 101 -39.87 -17.00 -20.70
N PHE A 102 -40.58 -16.05 -20.04
CA PHE A 102 -40.81 -16.09 -18.60
C PHE A 102 -41.61 -17.36 -18.19
N ALA A 103 -42.53 -17.79 -19.07
CA ALA A 103 -43.30 -18.99 -18.87
C ALA A 103 -42.42 -20.26 -18.85
N ASP A 104 -41.38 -20.33 -19.68
CA ASP A 104 -40.47 -21.49 -19.73
C ASP A 104 -39.65 -21.61 -18.43
N ARG A 105 -39.25 -20.51 -17.80
CA ARG A 105 -38.56 -20.54 -16.49
C ARG A 105 -39.48 -21.09 -15.40
N VAL A 106 -40.70 -20.57 -15.33
CA VAL A 106 -41.69 -21.02 -14.35
C VAL A 106 -42.08 -22.48 -14.60
N ALA A 107 -42.19 -22.89 -15.88
CA ALA A 107 -42.50 -24.26 -16.26
C ALA A 107 -41.46 -25.26 -15.75
N VAL A 108 -40.17 -24.92 -15.78
CA VAL A 108 -39.11 -25.77 -15.21
C VAL A 108 -39.26 -25.91 -13.70
N THR A 109 -39.60 -24.82 -13.01
CA THR A 109 -39.77 -24.81 -11.54
C THR A 109 -41.01 -25.57 -11.09
N GLN A 110 -42.13 -25.39 -11.81
CA GLN A 110 -43.43 -25.96 -11.47
C GLN A 110 -43.75 -27.25 -12.22
N ALA A 111 -42.81 -27.75 -13.02
CA ALA A 111 -42.98 -28.94 -13.88
C ALA A 111 -44.21 -28.90 -14.82
N LEU A 112 -44.56 -27.70 -15.33
CA LEU A 112 -45.69 -27.50 -16.23
C LEU A 112 -45.43 -28.11 -17.61
N LYS A 113 -46.44 -28.80 -18.18
CA LYS A 113 -46.33 -29.47 -19.49
C LYS A 113 -47.60 -29.29 -20.32
N GLY A 114 -47.45 -29.44 -21.62
CA GLY A 114 -48.59 -29.46 -22.55
C GLY A 114 -49.41 -28.17 -22.52
N LYS A 115 -50.73 -28.28 -22.39
CA LYS A 115 -51.64 -27.13 -22.35
C LYS A 115 -51.36 -26.15 -21.18
N GLN A 116 -50.85 -26.68 -20.04
CA GLN A 116 -50.50 -25.82 -18.91
C GLN A 116 -49.40 -24.84 -19.27
N LEU A 117 -48.37 -25.30 -19.97
CA LEU A 117 -47.29 -24.44 -20.44
C LEU A 117 -47.76 -23.40 -21.47
N LEU A 118 -48.66 -23.79 -22.39
CA LEU A 118 -49.18 -22.83 -23.37
C LEU A 118 -50.03 -21.75 -22.72
N ALA A 119 -50.90 -22.12 -21.79
CA ALA A 119 -51.67 -21.13 -21.00
C ALA A 119 -50.73 -20.18 -20.23
N GLU A 120 -49.69 -20.70 -19.59
CA GLU A 120 -48.70 -19.88 -18.88
C GLU A 120 -47.95 -18.91 -19.83
N ARG A 121 -47.61 -19.36 -21.07
CA ARG A 121 -47.03 -18.49 -22.10
C ARG A 121 -47.98 -17.38 -22.53
N ILE A 122 -49.28 -17.69 -22.71
CA ILE A 122 -50.29 -16.67 -23.04
C ILE A 122 -50.34 -15.62 -21.92
N LEU A 123 -50.47 -16.04 -20.69
CA LEU A 123 -50.60 -15.13 -19.56
C LEU A 123 -49.34 -14.24 -19.35
N ARG A 124 -48.16 -14.84 -19.44
CA ARG A 124 -46.91 -14.11 -19.15
C ARG A 124 -46.28 -13.42 -20.34
N ASP A 125 -46.18 -14.15 -21.46
CA ASP A 125 -45.42 -13.64 -22.62
C ASP A 125 -46.30 -12.81 -23.55
N CYS A 126 -47.58 -13.20 -23.77
CA CYS A 126 -48.49 -12.47 -24.65
C CYS A 126 -49.25 -11.36 -23.92
N TRP A 127 -49.79 -11.62 -22.75
CA TRP A 127 -50.58 -10.64 -21.98
C TRP A 127 -49.77 -9.83 -20.96
N GLN A 128 -48.52 -10.24 -20.69
CA GLN A 128 -47.62 -9.57 -19.76
C GLN A 128 -48.17 -9.47 -18.33
N LEU A 129 -48.95 -10.45 -17.89
CA LEU A 129 -49.48 -10.51 -16.54
C LEU A 129 -48.47 -11.12 -15.57
N GLY A 130 -48.56 -10.77 -14.30
CA GLY A 130 -47.73 -11.32 -13.23
C GLY A 130 -48.55 -11.90 -12.09
N VAL A 131 -47.88 -12.65 -11.18
CA VAL A 131 -48.49 -13.17 -9.97
C VAL A 131 -48.01 -12.32 -8.79
N ALA A 132 -48.93 -11.88 -7.93
CA ALA A 132 -48.59 -11.09 -6.74
C ALA A 132 -47.80 -11.95 -5.73
N GLY A 133 -46.68 -11.43 -5.26
CA GLY A 133 -45.83 -12.13 -4.30
C GLY A 133 -45.03 -13.30 -4.87
N GLU A 134 -45.00 -13.44 -6.21
CA GLU A 134 -44.23 -14.51 -6.85
C GLU A 134 -42.72 -14.39 -6.56
N VAL A 135 -42.10 -15.54 -6.32
CA VAL A 135 -40.64 -15.63 -6.15
C VAL A 135 -39.96 -15.70 -7.52
N GLY A 136 -38.99 -14.84 -7.70
CA GLY A 136 -38.16 -14.79 -8.91
C GLY A 136 -36.71 -14.48 -8.58
N GLN A 137 -35.95 -14.19 -9.60
CA GLN A 137 -34.50 -13.92 -9.49
C GLN A 137 -34.10 -12.70 -10.27
N ILE A 138 -33.08 -12.00 -9.73
CA ILE A 138 -32.36 -10.95 -10.44
C ILE A 138 -30.86 -11.28 -10.40
N ASP A 139 -30.20 -11.16 -11.55
CA ASP A 139 -28.76 -11.37 -11.70
C ASP A 139 -28.07 -10.02 -11.87
N ILE A 140 -27.29 -9.63 -10.85
CA ILE A 140 -26.55 -8.36 -10.83
C ILE A 140 -25.07 -8.68 -11.12
N ARG A 141 -24.53 -8.09 -12.19
CA ARG A 141 -23.12 -8.24 -12.55
C ARG A 141 -22.34 -7.03 -12.08
N LEU A 142 -21.29 -7.27 -11.33
CA LEU A 142 -20.37 -6.24 -10.84
C LEU A 142 -18.95 -6.50 -11.34
N PRO A 143 -18.15 -5.46 -11.57
CA PRO A 143 -16.71 -5.60 -11.74
C PRO A 143 -16.08 -6.36 -10.58
N ALA A 144 -15.01 -7.09 -10.87
CA ALA A 144 -14.35 -7.93 -9.86
C ALA A 144 -13.88 -7.12 -8.64
N TYR A 145 -13.37 -5.91 -8.87
CA TYR A 145 -12.96 -5.01 -7.78
C TYR A 145 -14.14 -4.58 -6.89
N SER A 146 -15.29 -4.24 -7.49
CA SER A 146 -16.48 -3.83 -6.74
C SER A 146 -17.00 -4.96 -5.86
N LEU A 147 -17.11 -6.16 -6.42
CA LEU A 147 -17.53 -7.33 -5.67
C LEU A 147 -16.56 -7.67 -4.52
N SER A 148 -15.25 -7.56 -4.78
CA SER A 148 -14.22 -7.80 -3.76
C SER A 148 -14.32 -6.80 -2.61
N LEU A 149 -14.55 -5.51 -2.90
CA LEU A 149 -14.72 -4.47 -1.90
C LEU A 149 -15.95 -4.69 -1.03
N LEU A 150 -17.10 -5.02 -1.64
CA LEU A 150 -18.32 -5.27 -0.89
C LEU A 150 -18.22 -6.51 -0.01
N LEU A 151 -17.56 -7.58 -0.48
CA LEU A 151 -17.37 -8.82 0.29
C LEU A 151 -16.40 -8.69 1.47
N ASN A 152 -15.47 -7.72 1.41
CA ASN A 152 -14.48 -7.50 2.46
C ASN A 152 -14.82 -6.28 3.34
N SER A 153 -15.93 -5.60 3.08
CA SER A 153 -16.35 -4.43 3.87
C SER A 153 -16.93 -4.86 5.21
N GLU A 154 -16.53 -4.18 6.27
CA GLU A 154 -17.13 -4.34 7.61
C GLU A 154 -18.52 -3.70 7.71
N HIS A 155 -18.84 -2.77 6.80
CA HIS A 155 -20.08 -1.99 6.80
C HIS A 155 -21.14 -2.51 5.83
N PHE A 156 -20.84 -3.59 5.10
CA PHE A 156 -21.75 -4.17 4.11
C PHE A 156 -21.73 -5.69 4.19
N SER A 157 -22.85 -6.28 4.62
CA SER A 157 -23.02 -7.73 4.75
C SER A 157 -24.15 -8.23 3.87
N PHE A 158 -23.85 -9.10 2.93
CA PHE A 158 -24.86 -9.77 2.11
C PHE A 158 -25.77 -10.68 2.93
N GLU A 159 -25.28 -11.26 4.03
CA GLU A 159 -26.05 -12.14 4.90
C GLU A 159 -27.09 -11.34 5.71
N GLU A 160 -26.70 -10.19 6.25
CA GLU A 160 -27.62 -9.28 6.93
C GLU A 160 -28.67 -8.74 5.98
N LEU A 161 -28.25 -8.33 4.77
CA LEU A 161 -29.14 -7.83 3.73
C LEU A 161 -30.16 -8.90 3.31
N ALA A 162 -29.73 -10.14 3.14
CA ALA A 162 -30.60 -11.28 2.83
C ALA A 162 -31.62 -11.55 3.93
N SER A 163 -31.17 -11.52 5.18
CA SER A 163 -32.04 -11.72 6.37
C SER A 163 -33.05 -10.59 6.55
N LEU A 164 -32.61 -9.32 6.37
CA LEU A 164 -33.47 -8.15 6.56
C LEU A 164 -34.62 -8.11 5.54
N HIS A 165 -34.36 -8.55 4.32
CA HIS A 165 -35.32 -8.50 3.20
C HIS A 165 -36.02 -9.84 2.93
N ASP A 166 -35.82 -10.86 3.76
CA ASP A 166 -36.35 -12.21 3.54
C ASP A 166 -36.08 -12.72 2.10
N ALA A 167 -34.81 -12.62 1.69
CA ALA A 167 -34.34 -13.00 0.38
C ALA A 167 -33.15 -13.93 0.47
N LYS A 168 -32.88 -14.69 -0.61
CA LYS A 168 -31.66 -15.46 -0.75
C LYS A 168 -30.69 -14.74 -1.67
N ILE A 169 -29.45 -14.53 -1.23
CA ILE A 169 -28.39 -13.94 -2.02
C ILE A 169 -27.27 -14.94 -2.22
N ASP A 170 -27.04 -15.32 -3.48
CA ASP A 170 -25.96 -16.21 -3.89
C ASP A 170 -24.88 -15.42 -4.64
N VAL A 171 -23.62 -15.49 -4.19
CA VAL A 171 -22.50 -14.74 -4.78
C VAL A 171 -21.53 -15.68 -5.50
N THR A 172 -21.31 -15.44 -6.79
CA THR A 172 -20.35 -16.18 -7.62
C THR A 172 -19.16 -15.28 -7.97
N ARG A 173 -18.09 -15.38 -7.18
CA ARG A 173 -16.90 -14.51 -7.30
C ARG A 173 -16.23 -14.60 -8.68
N SER A 174 -16.11 -15.81 -9.24
CA SER A 174 -15.44 -16.02 -10.54
C SER A 174 -16.11 -15.32 -11.71
N LEU A 175 -17.42 -15.03 -11.61
CA LEU A 175 -18.20 -14.38 -12.65
C LEU A 175 -18.58 -12.93 -12.33
N GLY A 176 -18.20 -12.44 -11.15
CA GLY A 176 -18.63 -11.11 -10.69
C GLY A 176 -20.16 -11.01 -10.55
N LEU A 177 -20.85 -12.13 -10.21
CA LEU A 177 -22.28 -12.23 -10.24
C LEU A 177 -22.87 -12.35 -8.85
N ILE A 178 -23.89 -11.54 -8.59
CA ILE A 178 -24.76 -11.62 -7.41
C ILE A 178 -26.15 -12.00 -7.89
N ARG A 179 -26.68 -13.14 -7.43
CA ARG A 179 -28.02 -13.58 -7.69
C ARG A 179 -28.88 -13.38 -6.45
N VAL A 180 -29.93 -12.59 -6.58
CA VAL A 180 -30.91 -12.36 -5.54
C VAL A 180 -32.19 -13.08 -5.89
N THR A 181 -32.68 -13.94 -4.99
CA THR A 181 -33.93 -14.70 -5.12
C THR A 181 -34.94 -14.19 -4.09
N GLY A 182 -36.09 -13.75 -4.54
CA GLY A 182 -37.15 -13.20 -3.70
C GLY A 182 -38.29 -12.61 -4.50
N SER A 183 -39.20 -11.87 -3.85
CA SER A 183 -40.24 -11.12 -4.55
C SER A 183 -39.62 -10.03 -5.44
N GLN A 184 -40.38 -9.58 -6.44
CA GLN A 184 -39.90 -8.52 -7.34
C GLN A 184 -39.46 -7.26 -6.58
N HIS A 185 -40.28 -6.78 -5.67
CA HIS A 185 -40.00 -5.59 -4.86
C HIS A 185 -38.73 -5.76 -4.01
N THR A 186 -38.61 -6.92 -3.35
CA THR A 186 -37.44 -7.25 -2.54
C THR A 186 -36.16 -7.29 -3.38
N CYS A 187 -36.21 -7.95 -4.54
CA CYS A 187 -35.06 -8.03 -5.43
C CYS A 187 -34.63 -6.66 -5.97
N GLU A 188 -35.60 -5.81 -6.31
CA GLU A 188 -35.34 -4.44 -6.80
C GLU A 188 -34.76 -3.55 -5.69
N SER A 189 -35.30 -3.62 -4.46
CA SER A 189 -34.73 -2.91 -3.30
C SER A 189 -33.30 -3.33 -3.01
N ILE A 190 -33.01 -4.62 -3.00
CA ILE A 190 -31.64 -5.13 -2.80
C ILE A 190 -30.71 -4.68 -3.93
N ARG A 191 -31.18 -4.68 -5.18
CA ARG A 191 -30.42 -4.17 -6.32
C ARG A 191 -30.05 -2.70 -6.12
N GLU A 192 -31.00 -1.86 -5.71
CA GLU A 192 -30.75 -0.45 -5.45
C GLU A 192 -29.72 -0.24 -4.35
N ILE A 193 -29.83 -0.99 -3.23
CA ILE A 193 -28.85 -0.93 -2.14
C ILE A 193 -27.45 -1.32 -2.63
N ILE A 194 -27.34 -2.37 -3.46
CA ILE A 194 -26.06 -2.79 -4.03
C ILE A 194 -25.49 -1.72 -4.97
N TYR A 195 -26.32 -1.10 -5.81
CA TYR A 195 -25.86 -0.03 -6.69
C TYR A 195 -25.46 1.22 -5.91
N ASP A 196 -26.17 1.59 -4.87
CA ASP A 196 -25.79 2.70 -4.00
C ASP A 196 -24.47 2.44 -3.30
N ALA A 197 -24.22 1.21 -2.84
CA ALA A 197 -22.94 0.83 -2.29
C ALA A 197 -21.81 0.88 -3.35
N THR A 198 -22.07 0.45 -4.58
CA THR A 198 -21.09 0.53 -5.66
C THR A 198 -20.81 1.97 -6.11
N ASN A 199 -21.78 2.87 -6.06
CA ASN A 199 -21.61 4.29 -6.37
C ASN A 199 -20.70 5.03 -5.37
N ARG A 200 -20.50 4.47 -4.16
CA ARG A 200 -19.55 4.99 -3.17
C ARG A 200 -18.12 4.56 -3.43
N ILE A 201 -17.88 3.66 -4.38
CA ILE A 201 -16.53 3.26 -4.75
C ILE A 201 -15.83 4.43 -5.42
N ARG A 202 -14.62 4.71 -4.95
CA ARG A 202 -13.71 5.71 -5.48
C ARG A 202 -12.54 5.01 -6.16
N GLN A 203 -12.01 5.65 -7.18
CA GLN A 203 -10.82 5.21 -7.88
C GLN A 203 -9.71 6.23 -7.68
N GLU A 204 -8.52 5.74 -7.43
CA GLU A 204 -7.27 6.50 -7.41
C GLU A 204 -6.22 5.79 -8.25
N ASP A 205 -5.47 6.56 -9.03
CA ASP A 205 -4.38 6.04 -9.84
C ASP A 205 -3.07 6.17 -9.04
N VAL A 206 -2.34 5.06 -8.92
CA VAL A 206 -1.03 5.01 -8.29
C VAL A 206 0.03 4.97 -9.38
N ASP A 207 0.73 6.08 -9.55
CA ASP A 207 1.82 6.19 -10.52
C ASP A 207 3.00 5.33 -10.11
N LEU A 208 3.45 4.48 -11.02
CA LEU A 208 4.65 3.68 -10.85
C LEU A 208 5.82 4.36 -11.56
N PRO A 209 7.01 4.38 -10.96
CA PRO A 209 8.18 4.87 -11.67
C PRO A 209 8.38 4.02 -12.92
N THR A 210 8.61 4.67 -14.06
CA THR A 210 8.92 3.97 -15.31
C THR A 210 10.13 3.05 -15.08
N PRO A 211 10.00 1.75 -15.30
CA PRO A 211 11.11 0.84 -15.09
C PRO A 211 12.25 1.24 -16.02
N ASN A 212 13.37 1.71 -15.47
CA ASN A 212 14.63 1.78 -16.22
C ASN A 212 14.87 0.38 -16.79
N SER A 213 15.02 0.29 -18.09
CA SER A 213 14.94 -0.89 -18.98
C SER A 213 15.78 -2.12 -18.60
N ALA A 214 16.44 -2.13 -17.45
CA ALA A 214 17.38 -3.17 -17.04
C ALA A 214 16.85 -4.22 -16.06
N THR A 215 15.72 -4.02 -15.38
CA THR A 215 15.38 -4.86 -14.20
C THR A 215 14.09 -5.67 -14.28
N SER A 216 13.19 -5.48 -15.24
CA SER A 216 11.97 -6.29 -15.25
C SER A 216 11.67 -6.93 -16.60
N LYS A 217 11.96 -8.23 -16.68
CA LYS A 217 11.52 -9.12 -17.79
C LYS A 217 10.02 -9.39 -17.79
N SER A 218 9.27 -8.98 -16.76
CA SER A 218 7.85 -9.34 -16.60
C SER A 218 6.86 -8.17 -16.57
N GLY A 219 7.30 -6.93 -16.65
CA GLY A 219 6.40 -5.75 -16.63
C GLY A 219 5.60 -5.54 -15.32
N ARG A 220 5.69 -6.47 -14.35
CA ARG A 220 5.01 -6.35 -13.05
C ARG A 220 5.97 -5.93 -11.97
N ILE A 221 5.71 -4.79 -11.33
CA ILE A 221 6.51 -4.28 -10.21
C ILE A 221 6.17 -5.05 -8.93
N PHE A 222 4.88 -5.38 -8.71
CA PHE A 222 4.44 -6.10 -7.52
C PHE A 222 3.99 -7.52 -7.83
N THR A 223 4.21 -8.42 -6.87
CA THR A 223 3.68 -9.78 -6.95
C THR A 223 2.18 -9.78 -6.64
N PRO A 224 1.38 -10.70 -7.23
CA PRO A 224 -0.04 -10.82 -6.91
C PRO A 224 -0.31 -11.04 -5.41
N ASP A 225 0.54 -11.82 -4.74
CA ASP A 225 0.42 -12.10 -3.30
C ASP A 225 0.60 -10.85 -2.45
N PHE A 226 1.53 -9.96 -2.83
CA PHE A 226 1.71 -8.69 -2.15
C PHE A 226 0.49 -7.79 -2.31
N LEU A 227 -0.05 -7.65 -3.52
CA LEU A 227 -1.26 -6.86 -3.76
C LEU A 227 -2.47 -7.45 -3.03
N ALA A 228 -2.60 -8.78 -3.00
CA ALA A 228 -3.66 -9.46 -2.24
C ALA A 228 -3.54 -9.21 -0.74
N TRP A 229 -2.31 -9.19 -0.21
CA TRP A 229 -2.06 -8.85 1.18
C TRP A 229 -2.44 -7.39 1.49
N VAL A 230 -2.04 -6.43 0.65
CA VAL A 230 -2.41 -5.01 0.80
C VAL A 230 -3.93 -4.85 0.72
N SER A 231 -4.58 -5.51 -0.24
CA SER A 231 -6.05 -5.50 -0.40
C SER A 231 -6.76 -5.96 0.87
N LYS A 232 -6.30 -7.07 1.44
CA LYS A 232 -6.89 -7.63 2.67
C LYS A 232 -6.64 -6.75 3.90
N THR A 233 -5.45 -6.14 3.99
CA THR A 233 -5.06 -5.36 5.17
C THR A 233 -5.78 -4.02 5.23
N TYR A 234 -6.03 -3.39 4.09
CA TYR A 234 -6.57 -2.03 4.00
C TYR A 234 -7.97 -1.94 3.37
N GLY A 235 -8.60 -3.05 3.04
CA GLY A 235 -9.93 -3.04 2.44
C GLY A 235 -9.99 -2.36 1.06
N VAL A 236 -8.93 -2.46 0.26
CA VAL A 236 -8.84 -1.88 -1.08
C VAL A 236 -8.79 -2.97 -2.15
N ALA A 237 -9.08 -2.63 -3.39
CA ALA A 237 -8.93 -3.53 -4.53
C ALA A 237 -8.01 -2.90 -5.58
N PHE A 238 -7.29 -3.74 -6.33
CA PHE A 238 -6.35 -3.28 -7.35
C PHE A 238 -6.67 -3.87 -8.71
N GLU A 239 -6.53 -3.03 -9.74
CA GLU A 239 -6.52 -3.44 -11.13
C GLU A 239 -5.21 -2.95 -11.77
N GLN A 240 -4.41 -3.88 -12.26
CA GLN A 240 -3.12 -3.58 -12.87
C GLN A 240 -3.22 -3.70 -14.39
N GLU A 241 -3.20 -2.58 -15.08
CA GLU A 241 -3.03 -2.53 -16.52
C GLU A 241 -1.56 -2.68 -16.87
N LEU A 242 -1.20 -3.79 -17.55
CA LEU A 242 0.18 -4.12 -17.88
C LEU A 242 0.88 -3.11 -18.82
N SER A 243 0.11 -2.26 -19.51
CA SER A 243 0.60 -1.38 -20.58
C SER A 243 0.89 0.06 -20.12
N GLN A 244 0.40 0.50 -18.98
CA GLN A 244 0.38 1.94 -18.64
C GLN A 244 1.32 2.36 -17.51
N GLY A 245 1.95 1.42 -16.80
CA GLY A 245 2.77 1.79 -15.63
C GLY A 245 1.98 2.39 -14.46
N VAL A 246 0.66 2.25 -14.48
CA VAL A 246 -0.27 2.78 -13.47
C VAL A 246 -1.02 1.60 -12.85
N ILE A 247 -1.21 1.65 -11.54
CA ILE A 247 -2.10 0.73 -10.81
C ILE A 247 -3.34 1.51 -10.41
N LYS A 248 -4.51 1.03 -10.84
CA LYS A 248 -5.78 1.56 -10.38
C LYS A 248 -6.12 0.94 -9.02
N MET A 249 -6.32 1.78 -8.03
CA MET A 249 -6.74 1.40 -6.69
C MET A 249 -8.19 1.82 -6.48
N PHE A 250 -9.02 0.90 -6.03
CA PHE A 250 -10.43 1.12 -5.74
C PHE A 250 -10.68 0.94 -4.25
N TYR A 251 -11.52 1.80 -3.67
CA TYR A 251 -11.88 1.76 -2.26
C TYR A 251 -13.27 2.36 -2.01
N LEU A 252 -13.90 1.99 -0.91
CA LEU A 252 -15.14 2.63 -0.46
C LEU A 252 -14.84 4.01 0.13
N ALA A 253 -15.70 4.98 -0.12
CA ALA A 253 -15.50 6.37 0.30
C ALA A 253 -15.25 6.51 1.82
N GLU A 254 -15.86 5.62 2.61
CA GLU A 254 -15.68 5.52 4.05
C GLU A 254 -14.25 5.12 4.45
N ASN A 255 -13.57 4.31 3.63
CA ASN A 255 -12.23 3.78 3.88
C ASN A 255 -11.12 4.65 3.28
N ARG A 256 -11.34 5.95 3.10
CA ARG A 256 -10.38 6.87 2.47
C ARG A 256 -9.02 6.89 3.19
N GLU A 257 -9.02 6.78 4.51
CA GLU A 257 -7.81 6.79 5.32
C GLU A 257 -6.99 5.52 5.10
N ASP A 258 -7.65 4.36 5.11
CA ASP A 258 -7.01 3.07 4.83
C ASP A 258 -6.49 2.99 3.38
N ALA A 259 -7.20 3.58 2.43
CA ALA A 259 -6.73 3.73 1.05
C ALA A 259 -5.45 4.57 0.98
N GLY A 260 -5.37 5.67 1.75
CA GLY A 260 -4.14 6.45 1.89
C GLY A 260 -2.99 5.62 2.46
N ASN A 261 -3.24 4.79 3.46
CA ASN A 261 -2.25 3.87 4.05
C ASN A 261 -1.83 2.77 3.06
N ALA A 262 -2.76 2.23 2.27
CA ALA A 262 -2.46 1.29 1.20
C ALA A 262 -1.53 1.91 0.15
N ARG A 263 -1.86 3.10 -0.36
CA ARG A 263 -1.04 3.85 -1.31
C ARG A 263 0.36 4.14 -0.75
N ARG A 264 0.46 4.52 0.52
CA ARG A 264 1.75 4.71 1.21
C ARG A 264 2.55 3.42 1.26
N THR A 265 1.92 2.29 1.57
CA THR A 265 2.56 0.97 1.59
C THR A 265 3.10 0.58 0.22
N LEU A 266 2.35 0.82 -0.85
CA LEU A 266 2.84 0.61 -2.23
C LEU A 266 4.05 1.48 -2.54
N ASN A 267 4.01 2.77 -2.23
CA ASN A 267 5.15 3.67 -2.45
C ASN A 267 6.40 3.22 -1.69
N LEU A 268 6.26 2.80 -0.43
CA LEU A 268 7.37 2.26 0.35
C LEU A 268 7.95 0.97 -0.24
N ALA A 269 7.10 0.10 -0.75
CA ALA A 269 7.55 -1.11 -1.44
C ALA A 269 8.32 -0.78 -2.72
N ILE A 270 7.89 0.24 -3.49
CA ILE A 270 8.62 0.73 -4.66
C ILE A 270 10.02 1.23 -4.25
N TYR A 271 10.12 2.02 -3.19
CA TYR A 271 11.41 2.47 -2.67
C TYR A 271 12.33 1.31 -2.32
N ASN A 272 11.81 0.26 -1.67
CA ASN A 272 12.60 -0.92 -1.34
C ASN A 272 13.08 -1.68 -2.58
N ILE A 273 12.25 -1.77 -3.60
CA ILE A 273 12.59 -2.45 -4.87
C ILE A 273 13.62 -1.64 -5.67
N THR A 274 13.51 -0.32 -5.67
CA THR A 274 14.36 0.58 -6.46
C THR A 274 15.63 0.99 -5.73
N SER A 275 15.70 0.79 -4.41
CA SER A 275 16.89 1.11 -3.63
C SER A 275 18.07 0.25 -4.06
N PRO A 276 19.23 0.85 -4.32
CA PRO A 276 20.43 0.10 -4.67
C PRO A 276 20.81 -0.83 -3.50
N ALA A 277 21.35 -2.00 -3.84
CA ALA A 277 21.87 -2.91 -2.83
C ALA A 277 22.97 -2.21 -2.01
N ILE A 278 22.80 -2.19 -0.68
CA ILE A 278 23.81 -1.63 0.22
C ILE A 278 25.09 -2.48 0.09
N PRO A 279 26.25 -1.90 -0.24
CA PRO A 279 27.51 -2.64 -0.26
C PRO A 279 27.89 -3.05 1.17
N PHE A 280 28.78 -4.04 1.30
CA PHE A 280 29.37 -4.34 2.59
C PHE A 280 30.90 -4.27 2.54
N GLY A 281 31.49 -3.93 3.66
CA GLY A 281 32.91 -4.03 3.94
C GLY A 281 33.13 -4.98 5.11
N THR A 282 34.36 -5.38 5.33
CA THR A 282 34.73 -6.20 6.50
C THR A 282 36.12 -5.79 6.97
N TYR A 283 36.31 -5.87 8.26
CA TYR A 283 37.60 -5.60 8.85
C TYR A 283 38.58 -6.77 8.68
N LEU A 284 38.10 -7.95 8.31
CA LEU A 284 38.94 -9.09 7.96
C LEU A 284 39.48 -8.97 6.53
N SER A 285 40.68 -9.47 6.30
CA SER A 285 41.18 -9.61 4.93
C SER A 285 40.25 -10.47 4.07
N ALA A 286 40.23 -10.24 2.78
CA ALA A 286 39.38 -10.98 1.82
C ALA A 286 39.65 -12.52 1.83
N THR A 287 40.81 -12.94 2.33
CA THR A 287 41.22 -14.34 2.40
C THR A 287 40.80 -15.02 3.70
N GLN A 288 40.48 -14.26 4.74
CA GLN A 288 40.01 -14.83 6.00
C GLN A 288 38.59 -15.32 5.87
N SER A 289 38.28 -16.45 6.51
CA SER A 289 36.98 -17.11 6.45
C SER A 289 36.30 -17.12 7.82
N ALA A 290 35.00 -16.99 7.82
CA ALA A 290 34.15 -17.13 8.99
C ALA A 290 33.01 -18.12 8.71
N SER A 291 32.39 -18.61 9.76
CA SER A 291 31.33 -19.60 9.69
C SER A 291 29.95 -18.94 9.68
N VAL A 292 28.99 -19.69 9.18
CA VAL A 292 27.57 -19.27 9.10
C VAL A 292 26.85 -19.79 10.34
N TYR A 293 26.29 -18.90 11.14
CA TYR A 293 25.50 -19.23 12.33
C TYR A 293 24.05 -18.84 12.14
N ASN A 294 23.13 -19.74 12.49
CA ASN A 294 21.72 -19.43 12.47
C ASN A 294 21.40 -18.30 13.46
N ALA A 295 20.64 -17.33 13.00
CA ALA A 295 20.15 -16.23 13.80
C ALA A 295 18.62 -16.28 13.82
N ASN A 296 18.04 -16.17 15.02
CA ASN A 296 16.60 -16.09 15.21
C ASN A 296 16.25 -14.68 15.70
N PRO A 297 16.03 -13.73 14.82
CA PRO A 297 15.68 -12.37 15.21
C PRO A 297 14.19 -12.30 15.59
N GLU A 298 13.80 -12.87 16.75
CA GLU A 298 12.40 -13.10 17.12
C GLU A 298 11.51 -11.85 17.19
N ARG A 299 12.08 -10.68 17.47
CA ARG A 299 11.28 -9.46 17.70
C ARG A 299 11.67 -8.24 16.85
N ASN A 300 12.87 -8.23 16.30
CA ASN A 300 13.48 -7.02 15.73
C ASN A 300 13.44 -6.94 14.21
N VAL A 301 12.76 -7.86 13.56
CA VAL A 301 12.49 -7.83 12.13
C VAL A 301 11.00 -7.67 11.86
N PRO A 302 10.61 -7.07 10.73
CA PRO A 302 9.22 -7.02 10.29
C PRO A 302 8.59 -8.40 10.32
N TRP A 303 7.30 -8.49 10.63
CA TRP A 303 6.60 -9.77 10.78
C TRP A 303 6.78 -10.73 9.59
N PHE A 304 6.83 -10.20 8.36
CA PHE A 304 7.03 -10.97 7.12
C PHE A 304 8.46 -11.52 6.97
N ASP A 305 9.41 -11.01 7.74
CA ASP A 305 10.79 -11.48 7.79
C ASP A 305 11.06 -12.46 8.93
N ARG A 306 10.16 -12.55 9.92
CA ARG A 306 10.34 -13.44 11.08
C ARG A 306 10.31 -14.93 10.73
N GLN A 307 9.57 -15.29 9.69
CA GLN A 307 9.49 -16.69 9.23
C GLN A 307 10.64 -17.11 8.32
N LYS A 308 11.50 -16.17 7.91
CA LYS A 308 12.63 -16.43 7.05
C LYS A 308 13.81 -16.96 7.87
N ALA A 309 14.57 -17.87 7.30
CA ALA A 309 15.80 -18.34 7.91
C ALA A 309 16.92 -17.32 7.72
N TRP A 310 17.37 -16.73 8.81
CA TRP A 310 18.46 -15.76 8.83
C TRP A 310 19.73 -16.39 9.36
N PHE A 311 20.88 -15.92 8.91
CA PHE A 311 22.16 -16.29 9.45
C PHE A 311 23.06 -15.07 9.63
N ARG A 312 23.95 -15.17 10.59
CA ARG A 312 25.05 -14.23 10.78
C ARG A 312 26.37 -14.88 10.35
N TRP A 313 27.21 -14.09 9.68
CA TRP A 313 28.56 -14.49 9.32
C TRP A 313 29.51 -14.08 10.45
N ALA A 314 30.07 -15.07 11.21
CA ALA A 314 30.86 -14.81 12.40
C ALA A 314 31.95 -15.85 12.60
N MET A 315 32.97 -15.54 13.38
CA MET A 315 34.00 -16.50 13.77
C MET A 315 33.54 -17.40 14.92
N SER A 316 34.02 -18.62 14.98
CA SER A 316 33.67 -19.54 16.05
C SER A 316 34.11 -19.01 17.43
N SER A 317 33.22 -19.10 18.42
CA SER A 317 33.53 -18.71 19.80
C SER A 317 34.71 -19.45 20.40
N ALA A 318 34.98 -20.68 19.93
CA ALA A 318 36.16 -21.44 20.34
C ALA A 318 37.50 -20.81 19.90
N GLN A 319 37.48 -20.00 18.83
CA GLN A 319 38.62 -19.21 18.38
C GLN A 319 38.71 -17.84 19.08
N SER A 320 37.63 -17.40 19.70
CA SER A 320 37.55 -16.12 20.43
C SER A 320 37.84 -16.25 21.92
N SER A 321 37.97 -17.46 22.49
CA SER A 321 38.18 -17.70 23.92
C SER A 321 39.62 -17.48 24.41
N GLU A 322 40.58 -17.43 23.51
CA GLU A 322 41.84 -16.82 23.85
C GLU A 322 41.63 -15.32 23.83
N THR A 323 41.64 -14.69 24.99
CA THR A 323 41.72 -13.26 25.26
C THR A 323 42.53 -12.51 24.21
N ARG A 324 42.04 -12.40 23.01
CA ARG A 324 42.45 -11.36 22.09
C ARG A 324 41.78 -10.08 22.63
N VAL A 325 42.32 -9.55 23.73
CA VAL A 325 42.50 -8.11 23.83
C VAL A 325 42.76 -7.70 22.38
N LEU A 326 41.95 -6.80 21.84
CA LEU A 326 42.30 -6.08 20.63
C LEU A 326 43.79 -5.83 20.73
N ASP A 327 44.56 -6.71 20.02
CA ASP A 327 45.99 -6.45 19.95
C ASP A 327 46.07 -5.13 19.20
N THR A 328 46.09 -4.07 19.99
CA THR A 328 46.24 -2.69 19.57
C THR A 328 47.19 -2.55 18.37
N PRO A 329 48.25 -3.36 18.21
CA PRO A 329 49.14 -3.25 17.06
C PRO A 329 48.56 -3.65 15.71
N PHE A 330 47.58 -4.55 15.65
CA PHE A 330 46.99 -4.91 14.31
C PHE A 330 46.00 -3.81 13.88
N PHE A 331 45.20 -3.37 14.81
CA PHE A 331 44.22 -2.30 14.54
C PHE A 331 44.94 -1.02 14.16
N ASP A 332 45.97 -0.61 14.94
CA ASP A 332 46.74 0.61 14.71
C ASP A 332 47.49 0.61 13.36
N LYS A 333 48.02 -0.54 12.94
CA LYS A 333 48.72 -0.66 11.65
C LYS A 333 47.82 -0.64 10.42
N HIS A 334 46.60 -1.14 10.51
CA HIS A 334 45.71 -1.29 9.37
C HIS A 334 44.51 -0.34 9.41
N GLN A 335 44.31 0.39 10.50
CA GLN A 335 43.18 1.27 10.70
C GLN A 335 43.06 2.31 9.58
N SER A 336 44.13 2.95 9.18
CA SER A 336 44.10 3.96 8.11
C SER A 336 43.72 3.38 6.77
N LEU A 337 44.21 2.19 6.45
CA LEU A 337 43.93 1.53 5.18
C LEU A 337 42.49 1.05 5.10
N LEU A 338 41.96 0.47 6.17
CA LEU A 338 40.56 0.02 6.28
C LEU A 338 39.59 1.18 6.29
N SER A 339 39.92 2.27 7.00
CA SER A 339 39.10 3.49 6.99
C SER A 339 39.04 4.12 5.61
N ASP A 340 40.16 4.14 4.87
CA ASP A 340 40.22 4.68 3.49
C ASP A 340 39.39 3.83 2.52
N GLU A 341 39.45 2.50 2.63
CA GLU A 341 38.62 1.60 1.83
C GLU A 341 37.13 1.82 2.10
N LEU A 342 36.74 1.92 3.37
CA LEU A 342 35.36 2.19 3.76
C LEU A 342 34.88 3.55 3.23
N LEU A 343 35.71 4.60 3.37
CA LEU A 343 35.38 5.92 2.84
C LEU A 343 35.22 5.92 1.31
N LYS A 344 36.04 5.16 0.58
CA LYS A 344 35.88 4.96 -0.86
C LYS A 344 34.55 4.28 -1.19
N LEU A 345 34.15 3.25 -0.44
CA LEU A 345 32.85 2.59 -0.60
C LEU A 345 31.69 3.53 -0.36
N LEU A 346 31.74 4.37 0.70
CA LEU A 346 30.74 5.36 1.02
C LEU A 346 30.61 6.43 -0.07
N ARG A 347 31.71 6.82 -0.70
CA ARG A 347 31.72 7.83 -1.76
C ARG A 347 31.30 7.28 -3.12
N LYS A 348 31.59 6.03 -3.41
CA LYS A 348 31.26 5.39 -4.70
C LYS A 348 29.76 5.36 -4.95
N SER A 349 28.96 5.25 -3.90
CA SER A 349 27.50 5.16 -3.97
C SER A 349 26.82 6.54 -4.00
N SER A 350 27.56 7.63 -3.91
CA SER A 350 27.00 8.99 -3.88
C SER A 350 27.00 9.63 -5.26
N PRO A 351 25.91 10.30 -5.63
CA PRO A 351 25.90 11.15 -6.83
C PRO A 351 26.93 12.28 -6.69
N SER A 352 27.58 12.65 -7.77
CA SER A 352 28.45 13.83 -7.81
C SER A 352 27.56 15.08 -7.75
N ILE A 353 27.69 15.86 -6.68
CA ILE A 353 27.02 17.14 -6.55
C ILE A 353 28.01 18.20 -7.04
N SER A 354 27.61 18.94 -8.06
CA SER A 354 28.47 19.94 -8.72
C SER A 354 28.66 21.22 -7.92
N GLU A 355 27.70 21.57 -7.06
CA GLU A 355 27.79 22.77 -6.21
C GLU A 355 27.78 22.38 -4.73
N ARG A 356 28.90 22.64 -4.06
CA ARG A 356 29.06 22.32 -2.62
C ARG A 356 28.68 23.45 -1.67
N ASN A 357 28.28 24.61 -2.16
CA ASN A 357 27.94 25.74 -1.33
C ASN A 357 26.71 25.46 -0.46
N GLY A 358 26.85 25.58 0.86
CA GLY A 358 25.76 25.36 1.82
C GLY A 358 25.35 23.89 2.01
N ILE A 359 26.14 22.92 1.53
CA ILE A 359 25.91 21.49 1.78
C ILE A 359 26.74 21.06 2.97
N SER A 360 26.06 20.44 3.92
CA SER A 360 26.68 19.81 5.07
C SER A 360 26.83 18.31 4.82
N GLU A 361 27.95 17.75 5.23
CA GLU A 361 28.25 16.32 5.11
C GLU A 361 28.45 15.75 6.51
N THR A 362 27.78 14.63 6.82
CA THR A 362 28.02 13.88 8.05
C THR A 362 28.14 12.40 7.78
N VAL A 363 28.81 11.69 8.68
CA VAL A 363 28.85 10.22 8.68
C VAL A 363 28.38 9.74 10.06
N VAL A 364 27.45 8.80 10.03
CA VAL A 364 26.90 8.16 11.22
C VAL A 364 27.32 6.69 11.20
N ALA A 365 27.69 6.14 12.36
CA ALA A 365 28.00 4.72 12.53
C ALA A 365 27.03 4.09 13.53
N ALA A 366 26.02 3.37 13.05
CA ALA A 366 25.08 2.64 13.88
C ALA A 366 25.64 1.25 14.24
N VAL A 367 25.45 0.85 15.50
CA VAL A 367 25.82 -0.48 15.99
C VAL A 367 24.62 -1.42 15.91
N GLY A 368 24.83 -2.66 15.45
CA GLY A 368 23.74 -3.62 15.33
C GLY A 368 24.24 -4.98 14.85
N GLN A 369 23.37 -5.75 14.21
CA GLN A 369 23.70 -7.03 13.62
C GLN A 369 23.30 -7.07 12.15
N CYS A 370 24.22 -7.43 11.28
CA CYS A 370 23.95 -7.69 9.87
C CYS A 370 23.58 -9.16 9.67
N LEU A 371 22.34 -9.40 9.25
CA LEU A 371 21.82 -10.74 8.99
C LEU A 371 21.60 -10.96 7.51
N PHE A 372 21.97 -12.14 7.03
CA PHE A 372 21.83 -12.58 5.66
C PHE A 372 20.71 -13.60 5.54
N LEU A 373 19.94 -13.51 4.47
CA LEU A 373 18.88 -14.47 4.19
C LEU A 373 19.47 -15.80 3.73
N ARG A 374 19.12 -16.90 4.42
CA ARG A 374 19.58 -18.24 4.10
C ARG A 374 18.83 -18.78 2.88
N LYS A 375 19.58 -19.25 1.88
CA LYS A 375 19.00 -20.02 0.78
C LYS A 375 18.91 -21.51 1.16
N PRO A 376 17.90 -22.27 0.67
CA PRO A 376 17.72 -23.69 1.01
C PRO A 376 18.95 -24.58 0.71
N SER A 377 19.74 -24.20 -0.27
CA SER A 377 20.96 -24.92 -0.69
C SER A 377 22.19 -24.63 0.17
N PHE A 378 22.01 -23.84 1.25
CA PHE A 378 23.14 -23.40 2.06
C PHE A 378 23.36 -24.36 3.23
N GLU A 379 24.32 -25.24 3.11
CA GLU A 379 24.86 -26.02 4.24
C GLU A 379 25.81 -25.14 5.06
N THR A 380 26.03 -25.51 6.33
CA THR A 380 26.96 -24.84 7.26
C THR A 380 28.36 -24.84 6.69
N GLN A 381 28.77 -23.80 6.00
CA GLN A 381 30.08 -23.65 5.39
C GLN A 381 30.83 -22.46 5.97
N THR A 382 32.14 -22.61 6.04
CA THR A 382 33.04 -21.47 6.21
C THR A 382 33.16 -20.72 4.88
N LEU A 383 32.95 -19.42 4.90
CA LEU A 383 33.02 -18.55 3.73
C LEU A 383 34.06 -17.46 3.95
N SER A 384 34.84 -17.17 2.92
CA SER A 384 35.62 -15.93 2.91
C SER A 384 34.73 -14.71 2.61
N ALA A 385 35.20 -13.52 2.97
CA ALA A 385 34.50 -12.27 2.68
C ALA A 385 34.21 -12.12 1.17
N SER A 386 35.14 -12.51 0.30
CA SER A 386 34.95 -12.44 -1.15
C SER A 386 33.91 -13.44 -1.68
N GLN A 387 33.83 -14.62 -1.08
CA GLN A 387 32.79 -15.61 -1.39
C GLN A 387 31.41 -15.13 -0.96
N LEU A 388 31.31 -14.60 0.27
CA LEU A 388 30.05 -14.01 0.78
C LEU A 388 29.55 -12.89 -0.14
N GLY A 389 30.44 -12.02 -0.63
CA GLY A 389 30.12 -10.95 -1.57
C GLY A 389 29.57 -11.43 -2.91
N LYS A 390 30.14 -12.50 -3.46
CA LYS A 390 29.67 -13.09 -4.72
C LYS A 390 28.27 -13.68 -4.65
N LEU A 391 27.80 -14.05 -3.45
CA LEU A 391 26.48 -14.65 -3.27
C LEU A 391 25.34 -13.65 -3.39
N SER A 392 25.60 -12.35 -3.29
CA SER A 392 24.60 -11.26 -3.39
C SER A 392 23.31 -11.55 -2.60
N LEU A 393 23.47 -12.02 -1.36
CA LEU A 393 22.33 -12.40 -0.52
C LEU A 393 21.57 -11.17 -0.02
N PRO A 394 20.23 -11.22 0.04
CA PRO A 394 19.45 -10.20 0.73
C PRO A 394 19.88 -10.11 2.20
N ARG A 395 19.95 -8.90 2.72
CA ARG A 395 20.40 -8.60 4.08
C ARG A 395 19.42 -7.70 4.80
N THR A 396 19.44 -7.79 6.11
CA THR A 396 18.80 -6.84 7.03
C THR A 396 19.80 -6.44 8.11
N PHE A 397 19.66 -5.23 8.64
CA PHE A 397 20.48 -4.73 9.73
C PHE A 397 19.57 -4.42 10.92
N ILE A 398 19.86 -5.06 12.04
CA ILE A 398 19.08 -4.94 13.28
C ILE A 398 19.84 -4.04 14.23
N THR A 399 19.23 -2.91 14.61
CA THR A 399 19.85 -1.89 15.47
C THR A 399 19.61 -2.11 16.97
N ASP A 400 18.70 -3.03 17.31
CA ASP A 400 18.39 -3.30 18.72
C ASP A 400 19.49 -4.13 19.37
N VAL A 401 20.32 -3.45 20.16
CA VAL A 401 21.44 -4.08 20.88
C VAL A 401 21.00 -4.37 22.30
N PRO A 402 21.08 -5.64 22.75
CA PRO A 402 20.71 -5.97 24.12
C PRO A 402 21.61 -5.28 25.15
N ARG A 403 21.03 -4.87 26.30
CA ARG A 403 21.75 -4.35 27.47
C ARG A 403 22.58 -3.08 27.26
N VAL A 404 22.26 -2.29 26.26
CA VAL A 404 22.91 -1.00 26.00
C VAL A 404 22.89 -0.10 27.24
N THR A 405 21.81 -0.15 28.02
CA THR A 405 21.66 0.70 29.23
C THR A 405 22.72 0.45 30.28
N SER A 406 23.26 -0.75 30.43
CA SER A 406 24.35 -1.05 31.35
C SER A 406 25.65 -0.37 30.92
N PHE A 407 25.93 -0.39 29.62
CA PHE A 407 27.05 0.31 29.03
C PHE A 407 26.90 1.84 29.15
N LEU A 408 25.73 2.37 28.82
CA LEU A 408 25.49 3.83 28.89
C LEU A 408 25.65 4.42 30.31
N ARG A 409 25.38 3.61 31.34
CA ARG A 409 25.63 4.03 32.74
C ARG A 409 27.10 4.27 33.07
N THR A 410 28.02 3.73 32.27
CA THR A 410 29.48 3.95 32.45
C THR A 410 29.97 5.23 31.79
N LEU A 411 29.13 5.86 30.98
CA LEU A 411 29.46 7.09 30.25
C LEU A 411 28.92 8.32 30.97
N GLU A 412 29.62 9.41 30.82
CA GLU A 412 29.12 10.71 31.28
C GLU A 412 28.07 11.23 30.29
N PRO A 413 26.82 11.45 30.74
CA PRO A 413 25.82 12.05 29.88
C PRO A 413 26.27 13.50 29.56
N ARG A 414 26.22 13.90 28.31
CA ARG A 414 26.17 15.31 27.96
C ARG A 414 24.87 15.83 28.55
N LEU A 415 24.98 16.71 29.54
CA LEU A 415 23.81 17.30 30.20
C LEU A 415 22.85 17.78 29.09
N PRO A 416 21.60 17.27 29.03
CA PRO A 416 20.60 17.88 28.21
C PRO A 416 20.37 19.28 28.78
N ASP A 417 20.53 20.30 27.96
CA ASP A 417 19.79 21.51 28.16
C ASP A 417 18.33 21.13 28.06
N ASP A 418 17.67 20.97 29.17
CA ASP A 418 16.30 20.57 29.39
C ASP A 418 15.90 19.14 28.93
N ASP A 419 15.01 18.54 29.69
CA ASP A 419 14.26 17.31 29.46
C ASP A 419 13.32 17.46 28.24
N GLN A 420 13.78 18.08 27.16
CA GLN A 420 12.98 18.31 25.96
C GLN A 420 12.87 17.01 25.14
N GLN A 421 11.65 16.56 24.98
CA GLN A 421 11.35 15.44 24.12
C GLN A 421 11.37 15.91 22.66
N PHE A 422 12.33 15.39 21.89
CA PHE A 422 12.41 15.65 20.47
C PHE A 422 11.61 14.61 19.69
N TYR A 423 10.93 15.07 18.62
CA TYR A 423 10.29 14.20 17.65
C TYR A 423 11.06 14.33 16.34
N LEU A 424 11.47 13.19 15.82
CA LEU A 424 12.14 13.13 14.53
C LEU A 424 11.14 12.65 13.47
N PHE A 425 10.81 13.54 12.52
CA PHE A 425 9.98 13.22 11.37
C PHE A 425 10.86 13.06 10.14
N ARG A 426 10.60 11.98 9.40
CA ARG A 426 11.17 11.79 8.08
C ARG A 426 10.06 11.83 7.07
N LEU A 427 10.19 12.67 6.05
CA LEU A 427 9.27 12.76 4.94
C LEU A 427 9.97 12.28 3.68
N ILE A 428 9.32 11.36 2.98
CA ILE A 428 9.83 10.78 1.74
C ILE A 428 8.89 11.22 0.62
N PRO A 429 9.39 11.78 -0.51
CA PRO A 429 8.54 12.12 -1.63
C PRO A 429 7.89 10.85 -2.20
N THR A 430 6.71 10.94 -2.80
CA THR A 430 6.11 9.79 -3.49
C THR A 430 7.03 9.26 -4.59
N ALA A 431 6.84 8.00 -4.97
CA ALA A 431 7.72 7.34 -5.94
C ALA A 431 7.82 8.08 -7.28
N ALA A 432 6.74 8.75 -7.71
CA ALA A 432 6.72 9.59 -8.89
C ALA A 432 7.67 10.81 -8.79
N HIS A 433 7.86 11.33 -7.59
CA HIS A 433 8.67 12.52 -7.30
C HIS A 433 10.07 12.23 -6.75
N ALA A 434 10.38 10.96 -6.46
CA ALA A 434 11.62 10.55 -5.77
C ALA A 434 12.92 10.90 -6.50
N ASN A 435 12.88 10.98 -7.83
CA ASN A 435 14.05 11.32 -8.64
C ASN A 435 14.34 12.83 -8.66
N ILE A 436 13.35 13.65 -8.34
CA ILE A 436 13.43 15.11 -8.45
C ILE A 436 13.57 15.74 -7.06
N PHE A 437 12.74 15.30 -6.11
CA PHE A 437 12.66 15.92 -4.80
C PHE A 437 13.51 15.20 -3.75
N PRO A 438 14.21 15.92 -2.84
CA PRO A 438 14.98 15.33 -1.76
C PRO A 438 14.07 14.77 -0.66
N ARG A 439 14.57 13.86 0.17
CA ARG A 439 13.94 13.49 1.44
C ARG A 439 14.09 14.63 2.45
N LEU A 440 13.14 14.76 3.36
CA LEU A 440 13.21 15.77 4.42
C LEU A 440 13.29 15.09 5.79
N GLU A 441 14.14 15.63 6.65
CA GLU A 441 14.28 15.23 8.05
C GLU A 441 14.03 16.46 8.93
N LEU A 442 13.07 16.35 9.87
CA LEU A 442 12.67 17.41 10.76
C LEU A 442 12.89 17.00 12.21
N GLU A 443 13.54 17.86 12.96
CA GLU A 443 13.68 17.75 14.43
C GLU A 443 12.76 18.76 15.09
N VAL A 444 11.79 18.28 15.88
CA VAL A 444 10.70 19.09 16.42
C VAL A 444 10.60 18.88 17.92
N THR A 445 10.42 19.96 18.68
CA THR A 445 10.06 19.90 20.10
C THR A 445 8.62 20.30 20.33
N LEU A 446 8.00 19.69 21.31
CA LEU A 446 6.70 20.10 21.82
C LEU A 446 6.90 20.82 23.16
N THR A 447 6.64 22.11 23.17
CA THR A 447 6.62 22.92 24.40
C THR A 447 5.17 23.15 24.81
N GLY A 448 4.75 22.52 25.91
CA GLY A 448 3.39 22.66 26.45
C GLY A 448 3.13 21.63 27.53
N SER A 449 2.64 22.06 28.65
CA SER A 449 2.32 21.18 29.78
C SER A 449 1.16 20.24 29.42
N HIS A 450 1.42 18.96 29.38
CA HIS A 450 0.40 17.89 29.27
C HIS A 450 -0.68 17.90 30.39
N ARG A 451 -0.66 18.88 31.29
CA ARG A 451 -1.53 18.92 32.48
C ARG A 451 -2.48 20.12 32.60
N SER A 452 -2.39 21.11 31.72
CA SER A 452 -3.33 22.24 31.77
C SER A 452 -4.26 22.19 30.55
N SER A 453 -5.51 21.84 30.81
CA SER A 453 -6.59 21.92 29.82
C SER A 453 -6.69 23.34 29.25
N GLY A 454 -6.32 23.51 27.97
CA GLY A 454 -6.65 24.71 27.21
C GLY A 454 -5.50 25.52 26.62
N SER A 455 -4.22 25.14 26.76
CA SER A 455 -3.14 25.83 26.05
C SER A 455 -2.73 25.02 24.82
N ASP A 456 -2.81 25.64 23.65
CA ASP A 456 -2.31 25.08 22.40
C ASP A 456 -0.84 24.66 22.57
N ALA A 457 -0.55 23.39 22.28
CA ALA A 457 0.83 22.90 22.27
C ALA A 457 1.62 23.71 21.21
N GLN A 458 2.64 24.44 21.66
CA GLN A 458 3.50 25.15 20.73
C GLN A 458 4.56 24.19 20.17
N ILE A 459 4.65 24.16 18.83
CA ILE A 459 5.60 23.35 18.09
C ILE A 459 6.85 24.19 17.82
N GLY A 460 7.98 23.77 18.36
CA GLY A 460 9.29 24.31 18.04
C GLY A 460 9.96 23.42 16.98
N ILE A 461 10.21 23.95 15.79
CA ILE A 461 11.04 23.27 14.79
C ILE A 461 12.49 23.65 15.04
N HIS A 462 13.34 22.67 15.37
CA HIS A 462 14.76 22.89 15.63
C HIS A 462 15.62 22.79 14.38
N SER A 463 15.33 21.85 13.51
CA SER A 463 16.04 21.73 12.24
C SER A 463 15.14 21.14 11.15
N VAL A 464 15.31 21.62 9.94
CA VAL A 464 14.72 21.06 8.72
C VAL A 464 15.85 20.81 7.74
N LYS A 465 16.12 19.54 7.46
CA LYS A 465 17.21 19.12 6.61
C LYS A 465 16.68 18.48 5.33
N ALA A 466 17.07 19.01 4.17
CA ALA A 466 16.84 18.38 2.89
C ALA A 466 17.99 17.40 2.58
N GLU A 467 17.70 16.10 2.56
CA GLU A 467 18.68 15.05 2.28
C GLU A 467 18.89 14.92 0.77
N LEU A 468 20.01 15.42 0.29
CA LEU A 468 20.37 15.43 -1.13
C LEU A 468 20.91 14.06 -1.59
N ALA A 469 21.66 13.38 -0.74
CA ALA A 469 22.18 12.05 -1.02
C ALA A 469 22.42 11.28 0.30
N GLU A 470 22.19 9.97 0.23
CA GLU A 470 22.50 9.02 1.28
C GLU A 470 23.27 7.85 0.70
N SER A 471 24.30 7.39 1.38
CA SER A 471 25.02 6.17 1.04
C SER A 471 25.34 5.40 2.33
N SER A 472 25.04 4.11 2.32
CA SER A 472 25.28 3.25 3.48
C SER A 472 26.18 2.08 3.11
N VAL A 473 26.98 1.63 4.07
CA VAL A 473 27.83 0.43 3.98
C VAL A 473 27.65 -0.39 5.25
N ASP A 474 27.29 -1.67 5.09
CA ASP A 474 27.29 -2.62 6.19
C ASP A 474 28.72 -3.07 6.44
N TYR A 475 29.25 -2.81 7.63
CA TYR A 475 30.63 -3.14 7.96
C TYR A 475 30.65 -4.30 8.97
N LEU A 476 31.08 -5.46 8.49
CA LEU A 476 31.04 -6.70 9.23
C LEU A 476 32.24 -6.88 10.15
N LEU A 477 31.96 -7.20 11.40
CA LEU A 477 32.93 -7.51 12.45
C LEU A 477 32.75 -8.96 12.90
N PRO A 478 33.21 -9.97 12.13
CA PRO A 478 32.89 -11.37 12.40
C PRO A 478 33.52 -11.93 13.69
N GLU A 479 34.55 -11.30 14.24
CA GLU A 479 35.12 -11.61 15.54
C GLU A 479 34.26 -11.11 16.71
N ASN A 480 33.35 -10.17 16.44
CA ASN A 480 32.49 -9.52 17.40
C ASN A 480 31.04 -10.04 17.28
N GLY A 481 30.25 -9.93 18.34
CA GLY A 481 28.81 -10.21 18.30
C GLY A 481 27.98 -9.15 17.57
N LEU A 482 28.55 -7.97 17.34
CA LEU A 482 27.92 -6.81 16.74
C LEU A 482 28.68 -6.38 15.49
N ASP A 483 27.96 -5.77 14.56
CA ASP A 483 28.44 -5.18 13.32
C ASP A 483 28.15 -3.70 13.30
N LEU A 484 28.65 -2.97 12.30
CA LEU A 484 28.43 -1.55 12.11
C LEU A 484 27.71 -1.28 10.80
N ARG A 485 26.87 -0.26 10.77
CA ARG A 485 26.39 0.36 9.54
C ARG A 485 26.84 1.79 9.48
N PHE A 486 27.72 2.09 8.52
CA PHE A 486 28.12 3.46 8.26
C PHE A 486 27.19 4.07 7.23
N THR A 487 26.64 5.23 7.55
CA THR A 487 25.77 5.99 6.66
C THR A 487 26.31 7.39 6.49
N ARG A 488 26.66 7.74 5.26
CA ARG A 488 27.07 9.08 4.85
C ARG A 488 25.87 9.81 4.30
N LYS A 489 25.60 11.00 4.81
CA LYS A 489 24.50 11.86 4.38
C LYS A 489 25.02 13.21 3.93
N LEU A 490 24.49 13.67 2.81
CA LEU A 490 24.66 15.03 2.32
C LEU A 490 23.31 15.72 2.44
N TYR A 491 23.29 16.82 3.15
CA TYR A 491 22.06 17.55 3.37
C TYR A 491 22.28 19.06 3.38
N ARG A 492 21.19 19.78 3.16
CA ARG A 492 21.10 21.21 3.30
C ARG A 492 20.17 21.53 4.45
N ASP A 493 20.64 22.40 5.37
CA ASP A 493 19.80 22.93 6.44
C ASP A 493 18.96 24.08 5.89
N LEU A 494 17.62 23.97 6.00
CA LEU A 494 16.68 24.96 5.49
C LEU A 494 16.39 26.08 6.51
N GLN A 495 16.76 25.91 7.79
CA GLN A 495 16.56 26.94 8.81
C GLN A 495 17.72 27.95 8.87
N HIS A 496 18.92 27.49 8.52
CA HIS A 496 20.13 28.29 8.54
C HIS A 496 20.65 28.57 7.14
N GLY A 497 19.72 28.73 6.19
CA GLY A 497 20.00 28.90 4.79
C GLY A 497 20.81 30.15 4.47
N HIS A 498 21.37 30.18 3.24
CA HIS A 498 22.13 31.31 2.73
C HIS A 498 21.21 32.55 2.65
N PRO A 499 21.66 33.75 3.05
CA PRO A 499 20.84 34.96 3.10
C PRO A 499 20.15 35.31 1.75
N GLU A 500 20.67 34.82 0.63
CA GLU A 500 20.06 35.00 -0.70
C GLU A 500 18.79 34.16 -0.92
N ASN A 501 18.61 33.05 -0.18
CA ASN A 501 17.53 32.08 -0.36
C ASN A 501 16.57 32.03 0.86
N GLU A 502 16.80 32.84 1.87
CA GLU A 502 16.10 32.80 3.15
C GLU A 502 14.56 32.91 3.01
N SER A 503 14.09 33.77 2.11
CA SER A 503 12.65 33.93 1.89
C SER A 503 11.99 32.69 1.29
N ALA A 504 12.71 31.97 0.43
CA ALA A 504 12.19 30.77 -0.22
C ALA A 504 12.21 29.55 0.72
N GLU A 505 13.24 29.40 1.52
CA GLU A 505 13.38 28.32 2.50
C GLU A 505 12.37 28.48 3.64
N ASN A 506 12.08 29.72 4.07
CA ASN A 506 11.08 30.03 5.07
C ASN A 506 9.66 29.57 4.70
N ILE A 507 9.28 29.63 3.43
CA ILE A 507 7.97 29.13 2.97
C ILE A 507 7.84 27.63 3.21
N THR A 508 8.90 26.86 2.94
CA THR A 508 8.94 25.42 3.20
C THR A 508 8.81 25.12 4.70
N VAL A 509 9.55 25.82 5.53
CA VAL A 509 9.54 25.64 6.99
C VAL A 509 8.16 25.98 7.55
N GLU A 510 7.54 27.07 7.08
CA GLU A 510 6.21 27.49 7.55
C GLU A 510 5.12 26.50 7.12
N SER A 511 5.14 26.03 5.86
CA SER A 511 4.22 24.98 5.39
C SER A 511 4.33 23.68 6.21
N LEU A 512 5.56 23.29 6.58
CA LEU A 512 5.78 22.13 7.45
C LEU A 512 5.27 22.39 8.87
N ARG A 513 5.43 23.60 9.40
CA ARG A 513 4.91 24.00 10.71
C ARG A 513 3.39 23.93 10.75
N GLU A 514 2.71 24.47 9.75
CA GLU A 514 1.24 24.41 9.63
C GLU A 514 0.74 22.97 9.55
N CYS A 515 1.42 22.12 8.75
CA CYS A 515 1.11 20.70 8.65
C CYS A 515 1.22 20.00 10.00
N LEU A 516 2.31 20.19 10.71
CA LEU A 516 2.56 19.60 12.03
C LEU A 516 1.58 20.13 13.09
N GLN A 517 1.25 21.43 13.07
CA GLN A 517 0.25 22.01 13.96
C GLN A 517 -1.11 21.37 13.78
N GLY A 518 -1.52 21.12 12.52
CA GLY A 518 -2.75 20.39 12.22
C GLY A 518 -2.77 18.96 12.76
N ILE A 519 -1.61 18.28 12.79
CA ILE A 519 -1.46 16.93 13.32
C ILE A 519 -1.56 16.96 14.87
N PHE A 520 -0.78 17.81 15.51
CA PHE A 520 -0.72 17.84 16.97
C PHE A 520 -1.98 18.41 17.62
N SER A 521 -2.68 19.37 17.00
CA SER A 521 -3.96 19.86 17.50
C SER A 521 -5.05 18.79 17.49
N ARG A 522 -5.03 17.88 16.51
CA ARG A 522 -5.93 16.70 16.48
C ARG A 522 -5.55 15.69 17.57
N TYR A 523 -4.26 15.50 17.80
CA TYR A 523 -3.74 14.57 18.83
C TYR A 523 -4.12 15.01 20.24
N THR A 524 -4.10 16.31 20.53
CA THR A 524 -4.43 16.84 21.87
C THR A 524 -5.94 16.87 22.15
N ASN A 525 -6.78 16.92 21.13
CA ASN A 525 -8.24 17.04 21.25
C ASN A 525 -8.99 15.69 21.22
N SER A 526 -8.33 14.61 20.84
CA SER A 526 -8.92 13.26 20.84
C SER A 526 -8.33 12.43 21.97
N GLU A 527 -9.20 11.80 22.78
CA GLU A 527 -8.78 10.78 23.75
C GLU A 527 -8.22 9.52 23.06
N GLY A 528 -8.08 9.54 21.73
CA GLY A 528 -7.54 8.49 20.89
C GLY A 528 -6.48 9.05 19.95
N GLU A 529 -5.58 8.19 19.50
CA GLU A 529 -4.51 8.47 18.55
C GLU A 529 -5.05 9.19 17.31
N ALA A 530 -4.55 10.40 17.03
CA ALA A 530 -4.76 11.02 15.74
C ALA A 530 -3.79 10.38 14.74
N PRO A 531 -4.27 9.69 13.71
CA PRO A 531 -3.40 9.11 12.71
C PRO A 531 -2.65 10.21 11.96
N LEU A 532 -1.39 9.96 11.66
CA LEU A 532 -0.62 10.81 10.76
C LEU A 532 -1.31 10.83 9.38
N PRO A 533 -1.43 12.01 8.74
CA PRO A 533 -1.94 12.05 7.38
C PRO A 533 -1.04 11.19 6.49
N ALA A 534 -1.64 10.43 5.59
CA ALA A 534 -0.89 9.56 4.71
C ALA A 534 0.09 10.36 3.85
N PHE A 535 -0.36 11.52 3.36
CA PHE A 535 0.40 12.39 2.46
C PHE A 535 0.27 13.85 2.88
N SER A 536 1.31 14.62 2.58
CA SER A 536 1.35 16.07 2.75
C SER A 536 2.00 16.72 1.54
N HIS A 537 1.48 17.85 1.10
CA HIS A 537 2.05 18.63 0.00
C HIS A 537 2.99 19.67 0.58
N VAL A 538 4.26 19.60 0.18
CA VAL A 538 5.31 20.49 0.68
C VAL A 538 5.90 21.30 -0.48
N PRO A 539 5.85 22.63 -0.44
CA PRO A 539 6.54 23.47 -1.40
C PRO A 539 8.05 23.46 -1.10
N LEU A 540 8.86 23.26 -2.14
CA LEU A 540 10.33 23.29 -2.03
C LEU A 540 10.93 24.28 -3.01
N PRO A 541 11.98 25.01 -2.62
CA PRO A 541 12.73 25.85 -3.54
C PRO A 541 13.33 25.06 -4.69
N ASN A 542 13.26 25.60 -5.90
CA ASN A 542 13.72 24.90 -7.11
C ASN A 542 15.22 24.55 -7.08
N HIS A 543 16.05 25.31 -6.37
CA HIS A 543 17.48 25.03 -6.24
C HIS A 543 17.82 23.76 -5.44
N LEU A 544 16.83 23.21 -4.69
CA LEU A 544 16.98 21.94 -3.97
C LEU A 544 16.62 20.72 -4.82
N LEU A 545 16.05 20.93 -6.00
CA LEU A 545 15.59 19.84 -6.84
C LEU A 545 16.77 19.18 -7.56
N LYS A 546 16.74 17.86 -7.65
CA LYS A 546 17.75 17.08 -8.37
C LYS A 546 17.56 17.24 -9.88
N GLY A 547 18.61 17.54 -10.60
CA GLY A 547 18.57 17.53 -12.08
C GLY A 547 18.19 18.85 -12.77
N THR A 548 18.02 19.95 -12.06
CA THR A 548 17.67 21.26 -12.65
C THR A 548 18.87 22.04 -13.23
N VAL A 549 19.92 21.37 -13.63
CA VAL A 549 21.16 22.02 -14.11
C VAL A 549 21.00 22.77 -15.44
N ASN A 550 19.89 22.62 -16.19
CA ASN A 550 19.72 23.24 -17.50
C ASN A 550 18.29 23.62 -17.92
N SER A 551 17.34 23.80 -17.02
CA SER A 551 16.07 24.43 -17.43
C SER A 551 16.19 25.94 -17.24
N GLU A 552 16.02 26.69 -18.33
CA GLU A 552 15.83 28.14 -18.29
C GLU A 552 14.79 28.50 -17.21
N PRO A 553 14.96 29.61 -16.49
CA PRO A 553 14.03 30.00 -15.43
C PRO A 553 12.66 30.26 -16.07
N ASP A 554 11.80 29.28 -16.00
CA ASP A 554 10.39 29.50 -16.27
C ASP A 554 9.88 30.53 -15.24
N ASN A 555 9.29 31.59 -15.73
CA ASN A 555 8.78 32.75 -14.96
C ASN A 555 7.63 32.44 -14.00
N SER A 556 7.38 31.19 -13.66
CA SER A 556 6.31 30.75 -12.76
C SER A 556 6.87 30.23 -11.42
N GLY A 557 7.20 31.14 -10.52
CA GLY A 557 7.41 30.86 -9.11
C GLY A 557 8.72 30.14 -8.75
N ASN A 558 9.40 30.60 -7.71
CA ASN A 558 10.65 30.02 -7.18
C ASN A 558 10.48 28.67 -6.47
N HIS A 559 9.28 28.08 -6.47
CA HIS A 559 8.94 26.86 -5.71
C HIS A 559 8.22 25.82 -6.57
N SER A 560 8.50 24.57 -6.30
CA SER A 560 7.77 23.42 -6.81
C SER A 560 7.16 22.63 -5.65
N THR A 561 5.91 22.22 -5.78
CA THR A 561 5.21 21.47 -4.74
C THR A 561 5.27 19.98 -5.03
N ALA A 562 5.64 19.19 -4.04
CA ALA A 562 5.63 17.74 -4.11
C ALA A 562 4.78 17.11 -3.00
N GLU A 563 4.25 15.95 -3.32
CA GLU A 563 3.55 15.12 -2.34
C GLU A 563 4.57 14.26 -1.57
N TYR A 564 4.53 14.36 -0.25
CA TYR A 564 5.40 13.65 0.68
C TYR A 564 4.62 12.70 1.59
N MET A 565 5.26 11.60 1.96
CA MET A 565 4.77 10.63 2.92
C MET A 565 5.54 10.77 4.23
N PHE A 566 4.83 10.72 5.36
CA PHE A 566 5.46 10.62 6.67
C PHE A 566 5.98 9.20 6.94
N MET A 567 7.16 9.10 7.53
CA MET A 567 7.70 7.89 8.12
C MET A 567 7.72 8.06 9.64
N PRO A 568 7.12 7.15 10.36
CA PRO A 568 6.52 5.86 10.09
C PRO A 568 5.06 5.90 9.60
N VAL A 569 4.54 4.73 9.25
CA VAL A 569 3.31 4.55 8.47
C VAL A 569 2.01 4.77 9.25
N LYS A 570 1.96 4.65 10.56
CA LYS A 570 0.67 4.72 11.29
C LYS A 570 0.61 5.72 12.44
N ASP A 571 1.64 5.83 13.24
CA ASP A 571 1.53 6.54 14.50
C ASP A 571 2.63 7.57 14.66
N LEU A 572 2.33 8.64 15.42
CA LEU A 572 3.32 9.59 15.86
C LEU A 572 4.35 8.87 16.73
N ARG A 573 5.57 8.72 16.22
CA ARG A 573 6.65 8.13 17.01
C ARG A 573 7.38 9.22 17.76
N GLY A 574 7.25 9.19 19.07
CA GLY A 574 8.17 9.91 19.91
C GLY A 574 9.58 9.34 19.76
N THR A 575 10.53 10.17 19.43
CA THR A 575 11.95 9.81 19.44
C THR A 575 12.61 10.53 20.58
N ARG A 576 13.17 9.77 21.52
CA ARG A 576 14.02 10.34 22.57
C ARG A 576 15.46 10.04 22.21
N ILE A 577 16.29 11.06 22.18
CA ILE A 577 17.71 10.92 21.90
C ILE A 577 18.48 11.34 23.13
N HIS A 578 19.21 10.39 23.73
CA HIS A 578 20.16 10.68 24.80
C HIS A 578 21.55 10.80 24.20
N ARG A 579 22.25 11.88 24.53
CA ARG A 579 23.57 12.23 23.99
C ARG A 579 24.63 11.99 25.03
N TYR A 580 25.72 11.34 24.64
CA TYR A 580 26.89 11.05 25.47
C TYR A 580 28.16 11.47 24.72
N ASP A 581 29.27 11.61 25.47
CA ASP A 581 30.59 11.70 24.85
C ASP A 581 31.25 10.31 24.84
N PHE A 582 31.75 9.89 23.70
CA PHE A 582 32.50 8.65 23.57
C PHE A 582 33.75 8.87 22.72
N LYS A 583 34.92 8.86 23.37
CA LYS A 583 36.22 9.07 22.71
C LYS A 583 36.29 10.34 21.85
N GLY A 584 35.66 11.42 22.31
CA GLY A 584 35.60 12.68 21.59
C GLY A 584 34.60 12.73 20.43
N GLN A 585 33.78 11.71 20.26
CA GLN A 585 32.70 11.65 19.30
C GLN A 585 31.35 11.74 20.02
N GLN A 586 30.33 12.28 19.35
CA GLN A 586 28.98 12.32 19.88
C GLN A 586 28.33 10.94 19.74
N LEU A 587 28.07 10.27 20.85
CA LEU A 587 27.30 9.05 20.93
C LEU A 587 25.84 9.38 21.19
N ASN A 588 24.96 8.90 20.31
CA ASN A 588 23.52 9.06 20.41
C ASN A 588 22.87 7.71 20.70
N TYR A 589 21.98 7.70 21.68
CA TYR A 589 21.09 6.58 21.96
C TYR A 589 19.69 7.03 21.68
N ALA A 590 19.14 6.58 20.54
CA ALA A 590 17.81 6.91 20.11
C ALA A 590 16.82 5.82 20.53
N PHE A 591 15.71 6.26 21.05
CA PHE A 591 14.64 5.41 21.53
C PHE A 591 13.38 5.76 20.77
N TYR A 592 12.88 4.81 19.97
CA TYR A 592 11.68 4.96 19.16
C TYR A 592 10.52 4.23 19.84
N GLU A 593 9.49 4.94 20.22
CA GLU A 593 8.24 4.38 20.73
C GLU A 593 7.15 4.50 19.66
N SER A 594 6.51 3.41 19.28
CA SER A 594 5.24 3.45 18.58
C SER A 594 4.11 3.58 19.59
N GLY A 595 2.98 4.16 19.15
CA GLY A 595 1.85 4.54 20.00
C GLY A 595 1.29 3.44 20.92
N PRO A 596 0.33 3.78 21.80
CA PRO A 596 -0.07 2.98 22.96
C PRO A 596 -0.65 1.59 22.61
N PHE A 597 -1.22 1.40 21.42
CA PHE A 597 -1.84 0.12 21.02
C PHE A 597 -0.88 -0.91 20.44
N ASN A 598 0.32 -0.50 20.04
CA ASN A 598 1.35 -1.43 19.60
C ASN A 598 2.70 -0.98 20.17
N PRO A 599 3.03 -1.37 21.41
CA PRO A 599 4.25 -0.92 22.07
C PRO A 599 5.49 -1.54 21.41
N TYR A 600 5.72 -1.19 20.17
CA TYR A 600 6.93 -1.56 19.47
C TYR A 600 8.00 -0.54 19.85
N ARG A 601 8.94 -0.99 20.66
CA ARG A 601 10.10 -0.20 21.07
C ARG A 601 11.28 -0.68 20.25
N THR A 602 11.86 0.22 19.47
CA THR A 602 13.15 -0.02 18.81
C THR A 602 14.18 0.95 19.36
N THR A 603 15.37 0.45 19.57
CA THR A 603 16.49 1.25 20.03
C THR A 603 17.57 1.28 18.97
N GLU A 604 18.27 2.40 18.89
CA GLU A 604 19.41 2.55 18.01
C GLU A 604 20.52 3.28 18.78
N ILE A 605 21.72 2.72 18.73
CA ILE A 605 22.90 3.37 19.25
C ILE A 605 23.86 3.67 18.11
N PHE A 606 24.25 4.93 17.99
CA PHE A 606 25.10 5.38 16.90
C PHE A 606 26.03 6.52 17.29
N LEU A 607 27.21 6.52 16.68
CA LEU A 607 28.11 7.66 16.70
C LEU A 607 27.79 8.60 15.55
N ASP A 608 27.87 9.90 15.80
CA ASP A 608 27.77 10.95 14.81
C ASP A 608 29.11 11.69 14.72
N MET A 609 29.70 11.74 13.54
CA MET A 609 30.96 12.43 13.31
C MET A 609 30.84 13.97 13.46
N GLY A 610 29.58 14.47 13.48
CA GLY A 610 29.31 15.90 13.46
C GLY A 610 29.41 16.48 12.03
N LEU A 611 29.03 17.74 11.94
CA LEU A 611 28.99 18.46 10.69
C LEU A 611 30.38 18.90 10.25
N THR A 612 30.78 18.56 9.07
CA THR A 612 31.81 19.30 8.33
C THR A 612 31.11 20.29 7.41
N VAL A 613 30.87 21.49 7.89
CA VAL A 613 30.47 22.62 7.03
C VAL A 613 31.66 22.93 6.14
N GLY A 614 31.42 22.97 4.84
CA GLY A 614 32.42 23.53 3.90
C GLY A 614 32.57 25.03 4.16
N ASP A 615 33.28 25.41 5.22
CA ASP A 615 33.62 26.78 5.49
C ASP A 615 34.53 27.33 4.39
N THR A 616 33.91 28.02 3.44
CA THR A 616 34.62 28.80 2.42
C THR A 616 35.03 30.20 2.90
N SER A 617 34.87 30.50 4.22
CA SER A 617 35.20 31.81 4.78
C SER A 617 36.62 31.96 5.35
N ALA A 618 37.44 30.92 5.33
CA ALA A 618 38.82 31.02 5.78
C ALA A 618 39.79 31.31 4.64
N SER A 619 40.17 32.56 4.52
CA SER A 619 41.42 33.08 3.92
C SER A 619 42.00 32.29 2.75
N SER A 620 42.09 32.95 1.59
CA SER A 620 42.78 32.51 0.38
C SER A 620 43.92 31.53 0.67
N PRO A 621 43.84 30.28 0.17
CA PRO A 621 44.97 29.38 0.27
C PRO A 621 46.07 29.91 -0.63
N ALA A 622 47.29 30.01 -0.09
CA ALA A 622 48.48 30.17 -0.92
C ALA A 622 48.47 29.12 -2.02
N GLU A 623 48.61 29.55 -3.26
CA GLU A 623 48.63 28.75 -4.45
C GLU A 623 49.56 27.53 -4.28
N GLY A 624 49.01 26.30 -4.35
CA GLY A 624 49.81 25.11 -4.55
C GLY A 624 49.62 23.91 -3.63
N ALA A 625 48.87 24.00 -2.50
CA ALA A 625 48.63 22.84 -1.66
C ALA A 625 47.15 22.46 -1.74
N MET A 626 46.81 21.32 -2.34
CA MET A 626 45.49 20.66 -2.18
C MET A 626 45.27 20.42 -0.67
N SER A 627 44.43 21.25 -0.01
CA SER A 627 44.09 21.01 1.39
C SER A 627 43.37 19.66 1.45
N PRO A 628 43.81 18.72 2.30
CA PRO A 628 43.16 17.44 2.43
C PRO A 628 41.72 17.67 2.92
N ASP A 629 40.80 16.98 2.25
CA ASP A 629 39.36 16.96 2.50
C ASP A 629 39.07 16.86 4.02
N PRO A 630 38.31 17.80 4.63
CA PRO A 630 38.04 17.81 6.06
C PRO A 630 37.41 16.50 6.57
N LEU A 631 36.58 15.86 5.77
CA LEU A 631 36.01 14.54 6.10
C LEU A 631 37.11 13.50 6.26
N HIS A 632 38.09 13.46 5.37
CA HIS A 632 39.18 12.48 5.42
C HIS A 632 40.04 12.61 6.69
N ARG A 633 40.26 13.81 7.20
CA ARG A 633 41.06 14.02 8.42
C ARG A 633 40.39 13.46 9.68
N GLY A 634 39.06 13.65 9.81
CA GLY A 634 38.31 13.20 10.99
C GLY A 634 37.88 11.73 10.90
N PHE A 635 37.75 11.20 9.69
CA PHE A 635 37.14 9.88 9.47
C PHE A 635 37.93 8.71 10.10
N ASN A 636 39.25 8.76 10.07
CA ASN A 636 40.08 7.71 10.67
C ASN A 636 39.87 7.61 12.20
N SER A 637 39.81 8.73 12.90
CA SER A 637 39.50 8.76 14.34
C SER A 637 38.07 8.29 14.61
N PHE A 638 37.11 8.72 13.82
CA PHE A 638 35.72 8.32 13.91
C PHE A 638 35.54 6.82 13.69
N TYR A 639 36.18 6.25 12.65
CA TYR A 639 36.18 4.84 12.38
C TYR A 639 36.75 4.02 13.58
N GLY A 640 37.86 4.48 14.15
CA GLY A 640 38.45 3.84 15.33
C GLY A 640 37.51 3.88 16.54
N ALA A 641 36.84 5.03 16.78
CA ALA A 641 35.84 5.14 17.83
C ALA A 641 34.63 4.21 17.59
N ALA A 642 34.13 4.12 16.36
CA ALA A 642 33.01 3.27 16.01
C ALA A 642 33.32 1.77 16.22
N CYS A 643 34.48 1.30 15.77
CA CYS A 643 34.91 -0.07 16.02
C CYS A 643 35.07 -0.35 17.51
N SER A 644 35.69 0.58 18.26
CA SER A 644 35.82 0.46 19.73
C SER A 644 34.44 0.35 20.40
N LEU A 645 33.48 1.19 19.99
CA LEU A 645 32.12 1.14 20.53
C LEU A 645 31.48 -0.24 20.33
N ALA A 646 31.56 -0.81 19.11
CA ALA A 646 31.02 -2.15 18.84
C ALA A 646 31.67 -3.22 19.71
N PHE A 647 32.98 -3.17 19.93
CA PHE A 647 33.69 -4.13 20.78
C PHE A 647 33.38 -3.95 22.26
N GLU A 648 33.26 -2.74 22.76
CA GLU A 648 32.93 -2.45 24.17
C GLU A 648 31.48 -2.88 24.48
N LEU A 649 30.53 -2.65 23.57
CA LEU A 649 29.16 -3.11 23.71
C LEU A 649 29.05 -4.63 23.68
N ASP A 650 29.79 -5.32 22.80
CA ASP A 650 29.81 -6.79 22.76
C ASP A 650 30.38 -7.37 24.06
N ARG A 651 31.44 -6.77 24.60
CA ARG A 651 32.01 -7.17 25.91
C ARG A 651 30.98 -7.03 27.02
N ALA A 652 30.27 -5.89 27.08
CA ALA A 652 29.23 -5.66 28.08
C ALA A 652 28.09 -6.68 27.94
N TRP A 653 27.75 -7.05 26.70
CA TRP A 653 26.73 -8.06 26.43
C TRP A 653 27.13 -9.47 26.92
N ARG A 654 28.39 -9.87 26.70
CA ARG A 654 28.88 -11.22 27.05
C ARG A 654 29.14 -11.41 28.55
N MET A 655 29.61 -10.36 29.25
CA MET A 655 29.92 -10.45 30.69
C MET A 655 28.73 -10.78 31.57
N ASP A 656 27.53 -10.40 31.15
CA ASP A 656 26.30 -10.66 31.91
C ASP A 656 25.62 -11.99 31.52
N SER A 657 26.14 -12.72 30.54
CA SER A 657 25.62 -14.03 30.11
C SER A 657 26.29 -15.20 30.81
N VAL A 658 27.29 -14.95 31.65
CA VAL A 658 27.93 -15.89 32.58
C VAL A 658 27.39 -15.70 33.97
#